data_1dd3b199b6fee166411d262143b7f22a
#
_entry.id   1dd3b199b6fee166411d262143b7f22a
#
_cell.length_a   1.000
_cell.length_b   1.000
_cell.length_c   1.000
_cell.angle_alpha   90.00
_cell.angle_beta   90.00
_cell.angle_gamma   90.00
#
_symmetry.space_group_name_H-M   'P 1'
#
loop_
_entity.id
_entity.type
_entity.pdbx_description
1 polymer ?
#
loop_
_entity_poly.entity_id
_entity_poly.type
_entity_poly.pdbx_seq_one_letter_code
_entity_poly.pdbx_strand_id
1 'polypeptide(L)'
;MIESSFDLRTGRFAHHFRSGVTALAIACSALSAAAGEVFAQSAPPSGAAAPVDGSILPFPPTPSASTPGLTIQDSLYQKRVEPKRLAADAPNILIILMDDVGPGTASTYGGEINTPTLDRVSKMGVSFSRFHSTAMCSPTRAALLTGRNHTFVGNGQIAALANDFDGFSGIIPKSSATIAEVLKNYGYNTGAWGKWHNTPEEQITSKGPFEYWPTGYGFEYFYGFLAGEASQYEPTLTRNTTMVTGERPKGYHFSNDIAEDAIHWLREQKAYAPDKPFFMYWAPGASHGPHQVMQEWADKYKGKFDDGWDKYRERTFARAKAMGWIPQDAELTPRPASMPSWDSIPESEKPFQRRLMEVFAGFTEHADYNAGRVIDEIEKQGRLDNTLIFYIWGDNGSSSEGLNGTISEQLAQNGIPTTISQHLTALDELGGLAALGGPKTDNMYHAGWAWAGSTPYQGTKLMGSYFGGTRQPLAVAWPAHIKADPLARPQFHHVIDVAPTIYELTNITPPHIVNGIEQDPIAGISMTYALADAKAAGMRHTQFFDIMASRGIYHDGWFASAPGPREPWVGGIPKGVRDWSPLTDKWELYNIDKDWSQAHDLAASNPEKLAEMKDLFLVESTKNKNLPIGGGLWSTALFHPEDAPASPLTEWTFDNPLTGMPESAAPKLGKNSSLVTMELDVPANANGVLYALAGFSGGVTCYVKDGFLNYEFNLFEVQRTKIRSKAQLPQGQVKVEVESKLVDKIGGPMDVTLRVNGEVVGQDRVPAAMSLHFTSNATFDIGEDLDSPVSLDYYDQAPFPFNGSIGKTTISYRK
;
A
#
# COMPACT_ATOMS: atom_id res chain seq x y z
N MET A 1 -6.38 -2.56 53.97
CA MET A 1 -6.09 -2.16 55.36
C MET A 1 -4.68 -1.60 55.35
N ILE A 2 -4.55 -0.31 55.30
CA ILE A 2 -3.55 0.56 55.94
C ILE A 2 -4.09 1.98 55.74
N GLU A 3 -4.68 2.50 56.83
CA GLU A 3 -4.90 3.92 57.04
C GLU A 3 -3.60 4.59 57.40
N SER A 4 -3.36 5.81 56.90
CA SER A 4 -2.42 6.73 57.53
C SER A 4 -2.99 8.14 57.53
N SER A 5 -3.35 8.52 58.76
CA SER A 5 -3.76 9.83 59.23
C SER A 5 -2.68 10.90 59.05
N PHE A 6 -3.10 12.08 58.61
CA PHE A 6 -2.27 13.30 58.71
C PHE A 6 -2.80 14.23 59.77
N ASP A 7 -1.92 14.52 60.73
CA ASP A 7 -2.14 15.31 61.95
C ASP A 7 -1.95 16.82 61.66
N LEU A 8 -2.94 17.62 62.02
CA LEU A 8 -2.91 19.07 61.99
C LEU A 8 -2.26 19.62 63.27
N ARG A 9 -1.09 20.22 63.17
CA ARG A 9 -0.54 21.07 64.24
C ARG A 9 -0.56 22.55 63.87
N THR A 10 -1.28 23.27 64.65
CA THR A 10 -1.46 24.71 64.79
C THR A 10 -0.11 25.44 65.11
N GLY A 11 0.14 26.52 64.36
CA GLY A 11 1.18 27.51 64.72
C GLY A 11 0.64 28.94 64.53
N ARG A 12 0.47 29.65 65.65
CA ARG A 12 0.04 31.05 65.71
C ARG A 12 1.05 31.99 65.08
N PHE A 13 0.63 32.92 64.21
CA PHE A 13 1.19 34.26 64.10
C PHE A 13 0.06 35.28 63.94
N ALA A 14 -0.12 36.11 64.98
CA ALA A 14 -0.97 37.27 64.92
C ALA A 14 -0.07 38.53 64.81
N HIS A 15 -0.59 39.52 64.17
CA HIS A 15 -0.31 40.95 64.13
C HIS A 15 0.26 41.53 62.82
N HIS A 16 -0.49 42.57 62.44
CA HIS A 16 -0.27 43.61 61.45
C HIS A 16 -0.83 43.43 60.08
N PHE A 17 -2.13 43.71 59.97
CA PHE A 17 -2.74 44.22 58.71
C PHE A 17 -4.04 44.97 59.05
N ARG A 18 -3.90 46.25 59.56
CA ARG A 18 -4.98 47.20 59.59
C ARG A 18 -4.45 48.51 59.03
N SER A 19 -4.48 48.65 57.68
CA SER A 19 -4.45 49.98 57.00
C SER A 19 -4.47 49.89 55.48
N GLY A 20 -4.76 48.74 54.84
CA GLY A 20 -4.75 48.64 53.39
C GLY A 20 -6.13 48.37 52.72
N VAL A 21 -7.21 48.29 53.46
CA VAL A 21 -8.52 47.86 52.90
C VAL A 21 -9.32 48.99 52.25
N THR A 22 -9.05 50.27 52.61
CA THR A 22 -9.83 51.39 52.08
C THR A 22 -9.36 51.97 50.72
N ALA A 23 -8.13 51.70 50.37
CA ALA A 23 -7.59 52.12 49.04
C ALA A 23 -7.90 51.10 47.93
N LEU A 24 -8.17 49.82 48.23
CA LEU A 24 -8.43 48.77 47.23
C LEU A 24 -9.89 48.77 46.78
N ALA A 25 -10.83 49.25 47.62
CA ALA A 25 -12.27 49.35 47.26
C ALA A 25 -12.58 50.42 46.23
N ILE A 26 -11.80 51.49 46.14
CA ILE A 26 -11.99 52.57 45.16
C ILE A 26 -11.34 52.19 43.81
N ALA A 27 -10.28 51.43 43.84
CA ALA A 27 -9.63 50.94 42.59
C ALA A 27 -10.45 49.82 41.90
N CYS A 28 -11.16 48.97 42.65
CA CYS A 28 -12.03 47.95 42.06
C CYS A 28 -13.33 48.53 41.48
N SER A 29 -13.83 49.67 42.00
CA SER A 29 -15.04 50.32 41.42
C SER A 29 -14.72 51.06 40.11
N ALA A 30 -13.51 51.57 39.96
CA ALA A 30 -13.09 52.20 38.69
C ALA A 30 -12.70 51.17 37.59
N LEU A 31 -12.20 50.02 37.96
CA LEU A 31 -11.96 48.93 37.01
C LEU A 31 -13.23 48.22 36.54
N SER A 32 -14.29 48.16 37.37
CA SER A 32 -15.57 47.53 36.95
C SER A 32 -16.36 48.43 35.98
N ALA A 33 -16.21 49.74 36.01
CA ALA A 33 -16.82 50.64 35.02
C ALA A 33 -16.08 50.63 33.69
N ALA A 34 -14.73 50.44 33.69
CA ALA A 34 -13.95 50.37 32.48
C ALA A 34 -14.01 48.93 31.83
N ALA A 35 -14.22 47.88 32.60
CA ALA A 35 -14.41 46.53 32.08
C ALA A 35 -15.77 46.30 31.42
N GLY A 36 -16.80 47.10 31.81
CA GLY A 36 -18.12 47.06 31.15
C GLY A 36 -18.15 47.64 29.75
N GLU A 37 -17.26 48.57 29.42
CA GLU A 37 -17.20 49.15 28.06
C GLU A 37 -16.22 48.40 27.15
N VAL A 38 -15.24 47.66 27.67
CA VAL A 38 -14.29 46.90 26.86
C VAL A 38 -14.89 45.53 26.40
N PHE A 39 -15.87 44.97 27.11
CA PHE A 39 -16.60 43.78 26.67
C PHE A 39 -17.84 44.08 25.82
N ALA A 40 -18.18 45.32 25.59
CA ALA A 40 -19.27 45.70 24.70
C ALA A 40 -18.83 46.04 23.25
N GLN A 41 -17.52 46.01 22.98
CA GLN A 41 -17.01 46.21 21.65
C GLN A 41 -16.39 44.93 21.12
N SER A 42 -17.08 44.34 20.19
CA SER A 42 -16.81 43.28 19.25
C SER A 42 -17.41 41.91 19.63
N ALA A 43 -18.75 41.83 19.58
CA ALA A 43 -19.28 40.65 18.89
C ALA A 43 -18.74 40.76 17.44
N PRO A 44 -18.04 39.76 16.91
CA PRO A 44 -17.77 39.72 15.49
C PRO A 44 -19.12 39.86 14.77
N PRO A 45 -19.17 40.52 13.60
CA PRO A 45 -20.38 40.58 12.82
C PRO A 45 -20.92 39.14 12.75
N SER A 46 -22.17 38.96 12.97
CA SER A 46 -22.84 37.67 12.83
C SER A 46 -22.63 37.21 11.40
N GLY A 47 -21.47 36.62 11.16
CA GLY A 47 -21.25 35.80 9.98
C GLY A 47 -22.34 34.75 10.00
N ALA A 48 -23.01 34.54 8.89
CA ALA A 48 -24.02 33.49 8.80
C ALA A 48 -23.46 32.23 9.45
N ALA A 49 -24.23 31.65 10.40
CA ALA A 49 -23.78 30.41 11.05
C ALA A 49 -23.37 29.42 9.97
N ALA A 50 -22.21 28.79 10.14
CA ALA A 50 -21.73 27.81 9.17
C ALA A 50 -22.85 26.80 8.88
N PRO A 51 -23.06 26.42 7.61
CA PRO A 51 -24.11 25.47 7.24
C PRO A 51 -23.97 24.17 8.04
N VAL A 52 -25.07 23.64 8.52
CA VAL A 52 -25.11 22.35 9.24
C VAL A 52 -25.56 21.21 8.36
N ASP A 53 -25.60 21.42 7.04
CA ASP A 53 -26.01 20.48 6.00
C ASP A 53 -24.90 19.54 5.52
N GLY A 54 -23.69 19.68 6.07
CA GLY A 54 -22.52 18.89 5.70
C GLY A 54 -21.71 19.45 4.54
N SER A 55 -22.10 20.60 3.99
CA SER A 55 -21.32 21.27 2.93
C SER A 55 -19.96 21.79 3.44
N ILE A 56 -19.86 22.02 4.76
CA ILE A 56 -18.62 22.43 5.43
C ILE A 56 -18.33 21.47 6.58
N LEU A 57 -17.16 20.87 6.59
CA LEU A 57 -16.67 19.94 7.61
C LEU A 57 -15.35 20.46 8.22
N PRO A 58 -15.09 20.22 9.51
CA PRO A 58 -15.99 19.58 10.48
C PRO A 58 -17.23 20.41 10.75
N PHE A 59 -18.29 19.77 11.20
CA PHE A 59 -19.47 20.50 11.66
C PHE A 59 -19.10 21.49 12.78
N PRO A 60 -19.77 22.66 12.87
CA PRO A 60 -19.50 23.60 13.93
C PRO A 60 -19.80 22.96 15.31
N PRO A 61 -19.06 23.33 16.36
CA PRO A 61 -19.30 22.85 17.71
C PRO A 61 -20.74 23.15 18.14
N THR A 62 -21.40 22.18 18.75
CA THR A 62 -22.77 22.37 19.29
C THR A 62 -22.72 23.40 20.42
N PRO A 63 -23.45 24.51 20.33
CA PRO A 63 -23.46 25.54 21.35
C PRO A 63 -23.97 25.00 22.70
N SER A 64 -23.50 25.59 23.82
CA SER A 64 -24.09 25.29 25.12
C SER A 64 -25.51 25.85 25.22
N ALA A 65 -26.44 25.03 25.69
CA ALA A 65 -27.77 25.49 26.04
C ALA A 65 -27.86 25.98 27.51
N SER A 66 -26.76 25.86 28.29
CA SER A 66 -26.65 26.35 29.65
C SER A 66 -26.52 27.86 29.66
N THR A 67 -27.20 28.51 30.63
CA THR A 67 -27.10 29.96 30.86
C THR A 67 -26.22 30.19 32.09
N PRO A 68 -25.01 30.77 31.94
CA PRO A 68 -24.15 31.06 33.07
C PRO A 68 -24.65 32.27 33.84
N GLY A 69 -24.76 32.16 35.17
CA GLY A 69 -24.89 33.29 36.11
C GLY A 69 -23.54 33.61 36.71
N LEU A 70 -23.51 34.54 37.68
CA LEU A 70 -22.31 34.89 38.40
C LEU A 70 -21.82 33.73 39.29
N THR A 71 -22.76 32.92 39.79
CA THR A 71 -22.52 31.76 40.64
C THR A 71 -23.15 30.51 40.05
N ILE A 72 -22.78 29.33 40.56
CA ILE A 72 -23.41 28.07 40.16
C ILE A 72 -24.93 28.11 40.51
N GLN A 73 -25.29 28.73 41.59
CA GLN A 73 -26.66 28.79 42.06
C GLN A 73 -27.54 29.68 41.17
N ASP A 74 -26.90 30.67 40.50
CA ASP A 74 -27.61 31.61 39.60
C ASP A 74 -27.55 31.11 38.14
N SER A 75 -26.90 29.96 37.89
CA SER A 75 -26.72 29.40 36.57
C SER A 75 -27.79 28.36 36.25
N LEU A 76 -28.22 28.32 35.00
CA LEU A 76 -29.08 27.24 34.49
C LEU A 76 -28.24 26.26 33.69
N TYR A 77 -28.04 25.04 34.24
CA TYR A 77 -27.32 23.99 33.53
C TYR A 77 -28.26 23.23 32.60
N GLN A 78 -27.86 23.06 31.36
CA GLN A 78 -28.48 22.16 30.40
C GLN A 78 -27.40 21.28 29.72
N LYS A 79 -27.63 19.96 29.80
CA LYS A 79 -26.73 19.02 29.14
C LYS A 79 -26.67 19.30 27.62
N ARG A 80 -25.46 19.45 27.06
CA ARG A 80 -25.28 19.57 25.62
C ARG A 80 -25.68 18.25 24.97
N VAL A 81 -26.50 18.32 23.93
CA VAL A 81 -26.91 17.16 23.12
C VAL A 81 -26.38 17.38 21.72
N GLU A 82 -25.43 16.54 21.29
CA GLU A 82 -24.90 16.59 19.93
C GLU A 82 -25.99 16.13 18.95
N PRO A 83 -26.21 16.86 17.85
CA PRO A 83 -27.13 16.45 16.80
C PRO A 83 -26.70 15.12 16.18
N LYS A 84 -27.61 14.20 15.97
CA LYS A 84 -27.37 13.02 15.15
C LYS A 84 -27.25 13.45 13.68
N ARG A 85 -26.10 13.16 13.05
CA ARG A 85 -25.79 13.56 11.69
C ARG A 85 -26.12 12.48 10.67
N LEU A 86 -26.20 11.23 11.11
CA LEU A 86 -26.53 10.07 10.30
C LEU A 86 -27.97 9.64 10.51
N ALA A 87 -28.55 9.02 9.50
CA ALA A 87 -29.82 8.29 9.64
C ALA A 87 -29.72 7.21 10.72
N ALA A 88 -30.85 6.87 11.36
CA ALA A 88 -30.85 5.88 12.43
C ALA A 88 -30.42 4.48 11.98
N ASP A 89 -30.58 4.19 10.70
CA ASP A 89 -30.26 2.96 10.00
C ASP A 89 -29.02 3.08 9.10
N ALA A 90 -28.19 4.10 9.31
CA ALA A 90 -26.94 4.26 8.55
C ALA A 90 -26.12 2.96 8.57
N PRO A 91 -25.68 2.45 7.40
CA PRO A 91 -25.01 1.15 7.30
C PRO A 91 -23.62 1.19 7.90
N ASN A 92 -23.14 0.05 8.38
CA ASN A 92 -21.70 -0.19 8.44
C ASN A 92 -21.18 -0.34 7.02
N ILE A 93 -19.91 -0.03 6.79
CA ILE A 93 -19.30 -0.10 5.47
C ILE A 93 -18.00 -0.91 5.57
N LEU A 94 -17.84 -1.89 4.69
CA LEU A 94 -16.63 -2.68 4.55
C LEU A 94 -16.18 -2.66 3.08
N ILE A 95 -15.00 -2.13 2.82
CA ILE A 95 -14.31 -2.27 1.53
C ILE A 95 -13.22 -3.31 1.68
N ILE A 96 -13.30 -4.37 0.89
CA ILE A 96 -12.24 -5.38 0.73
C ILE A 96 -11.59 -5.12 -0.62
N LEU A 97 -10.28 -4.90 -0.64
CA LEU A 97 -9.51 -4.64 -1.84
C LEU A 97 -8.33 -5.61 -1.94
N MET A 98 -8.42 -6.58 -2.86
CA MET A 98 -7.33 -7.50 -3.14
C MET A 98 -6.26 -6.81 -4.01
N ASP A 99 -5.05 -7.35 -4.00
CA ASP A 99 -3.89 -6.78 -4.68
C ASP A 99 -3.35 -7.78 -5.71
N ASP A 100 -2.98 -7.31 -6.91
CA ASP A 100 -2.32 -8.07 -7.98
C ASP A 100 -3.04 -9.37 -8.44
N VAL A 101 -4.31 -9.55 -8.11
CA VAL A 101 -5.12 -10.64 -8.65
C VAL A 101 -5.76 -10.24 -9.97
N GLY A 102 -5.86 -11.12 -10.90
CA GLY A 102 -6.47 -10.82 -12.21
C GLY A 102 -7.92 -11.28 -12.28
N PRO A 103 -8.70 -10.78 -13.26
CA PRO A 103 -10.12 -11.08 -13.42
C PRO A 103 -10.41 -12.57 -13.68
N GLY A 104 -9.45 -13.32 -14.20
CA GLY A 104 -9.56 -14.74 -14.52
C GLY A 104 -9.07 -15.68 -13.42
N THR A 105 -8.78 -15.20 -12.21
CA THR A 105 -8.23 -16.04 -11.13
C THR A 105 -9.30 -16.63 -10.22
N ALA A 106 -10.32 -15.86 -9.84
CA ALA A 106 -11.35 -16.26 -8.88
C ALA A 106 -12.32 -17.33 -9.42
N SER A 107 -12.52 -18.40 -8.64
CA SER A 107 -13.50 -19.44 -8.98
C SER A 107 -14.93 -18.91 -9.07
N THR A 108 -15.26 -17.87 -8.32
CA THR A 108 -16.53 -17.15 -8.36
C THR A 108 -16.89 -16.67 -9.78
N TYR A 109 -15.89 -16.37 -10.61
CA TYR A 109 -16.05 -15.84 -11.96
C TYR A 109 -15.42 -16.70 -13.07
N GLY A 110 -15.14 -17.96 -12.77
CA GLY A 110 -14.65 -18.95 -13.73
C GLY A 110 -13.16 -19.29 -13.61
N GLY A 111 -12.39 -18.61 -12.73
CA GLY A 111 -11.01 -18.93 -12.42
C GLY A 111 -10.82 -20.28 -11.70
N GLU A 112 -9.58 -20.60 -11.35
CA GLU A 112 -9.23 -21.88 -10.71
C GLU A 112 -8.84 -21.76 -9.24
N ILE A 113 -8.72 -20.55 -8.73
CA ILE A 113 -8.43 -20.29 -7.32
C ILE A 113 -9.75 -20.25 -6.55
N ASN A 114 -9.84 -21.04 -5.50
CA ASN A 114 -11.04 -21.11 -4.69
C ASN A 114 -11.25 -19.83 -3.89
N THR A 115 -12.43 -19.21 -4.04
CA THR A 115 -12.77 -17.88 -3.45
C THR A 115 -14.12 -17.91 -2.76
N PRO A 116 -14.27 -18.68 -1.66
CA PRO A 116 -15.56 -18.88 -1.01
C PRO A 116 -16.15 -17.61 -0.40
N THR A 117 -15.32 -16.68 0.06
CA THR A 117 -15.79 -15.41 0.62
C THR A 117 -16.33 -14.47 -0.45
N LEU A 118 -15.60 -14.33 -1.56
CA LEU A 118 -16.08 -13.55 -2.71
C LEU A 118 -17.38 -14.15 -3.28
N ASP A 119 -17.47 -15.47 -3.36
CA ASP A 119 -18.69 -16.19 -3.78
C ASP A 119 -19.87 -15.88 -2.83
N ARG A 120 -19.63 -15.88 -1.52
CA ARG A 120 -20.63 -15.52 -0.52
C ARG A 120 -21.12 -14.07 -0.72
N VAL A 121 -20.20 -13.08 -0.85
CA VAL A 121 -20.59 -11.68 -1.06
C VAL A 121 -21.34 -11.51 -2.37
N SER A 122 -20.90 -12.13 -3.46
CA SER A 122 -21.58 -12.14 -4.75
C SER A 122 -23.01 -12.68 -4.66
N LYS A 123 -23.22 -13.77 -3.91
CA LYS A 123 -24.56 -14.39 -3.71
C LYS A 123 -25.47 -13.61 -2.78
N MET A 124 -24.91 -12.78 -1.88
CA MET A 124 -25.71 -11.91 -1.00
C MET A 124 -26.14 -10.61 -1.68
N GLY A 125 -25.59 -10.28 -2.84
CA GLY A 125 -25.82 -9.02 -3.49
C GLY A 125 -25.77 -9.12 -5.01
N VAL A 126 -24.95 -8.29 -5.65
CA VAL A 126 -24.80 -8.18 -7.10
C VAL A 126 -23.32 -8.11 -7.48
N SER A 127 -22.98 -8.50 -8.71
CA SER A 127 -21.62 -8.43 -9.23
C SER A 127 -21.53 -7.61 -10.51
N PHE A 128 -20.47 -6.82 -10.64
CA PHE A 128 -20.18 -5.98 -11.82
C PHE A 128 -19.10 -6.64 -12.66
N SER A 129 -19.37 -6.84 -13.95
CA SER A 129 -18.45 -7.47 -14.90
C SER A 129 -17.69 -6.46 -15.77
N ARG A 130 -18.05 -5.17 -15.69
CA ARG A 130 -17.36 -4.05 -16.35
C ARG A 130 -16.97 -2.96 -15.36
N PHE A 131 -16.44 -3.37 -14.20
CA PHE A 131 -15.84 -2.45 -13.24
C PHE A 131 -14.33 -2.35 -13.52
N HIS A 132 -13.78 -1.14 -13.45
CA HIS A 132 -12.40 -0.87 -13.85
C HIS A 132 -11.60 -0.18 -12.74
N SER A 133 -10.32 -0.52 -12.65
CA SER A 133 -9.30 0.14 -11.83
C SER A 133 -8.31 0.91 -12.71
N THR A 134 -7.22 1.43 -12.14
CA THR A 134 -6.25 2.25 -12.89
C THR A 134 -5.08 1.45 -13.50
N ALA A 135 -5.02 0.16 -13.35
CA ALA A 135 -3.93 -0.75 -13.68
C ALA A 135 -2.68 -0.66 -12.78
N MET A 136 -2.73 0.06 -11.66
CA MET A 136 -1.64 0.16 -10.69
C MET A 136 -2.19 0.42 -9.28
N CYS A 137 -1.57 -0.18 -8.25
CA CYS A 137 -2.10 -0.21 -6.89
C CYS A 137 -2.28 1.18 -6.23
N SER A 138 -1.22 1.95 -6.01
CA SER A 138 -1.28 3.27 -5.36
C SER A 138 -2.24 4.25 -6.08
N PRO A 139 -2.20 4.38 -7.42
CA PRO A 139 -3.18 5.13 -8.20
C PRO A 139 -4.63 4.69 -7.98
N THR A 140 -4.90 3.39 -7.96
CA THR A 140 -6.24 2.85 -7.72
C THR A 140 -6.72 3.16 -6.30
N ARG A 141 -5.86 3.02 -5.30
CA ARG A 141 -6.18 3.30 -3.88
C ARG A 141 -6.51 4.78 -3.68
N ALA A 142 -5.72 5.68 -4.24
CA ALA A 142 -6.00 7.11 -4.22
C ALA A 142 -7.33 7.45 -4.92
N ALA A 143 -7.58 6.89 -6.09
CA ALA A 143 -8.81 7.09 -6.84
C ALA A 143 -10.06 6.56 -6.10
N LEU A 144 -9.96 5.36 -5.51
CA LEU A 144 -11.01 4.74 -4.69
C LEU A 144 -11.39 5.61 -3.50
N LEU A 145 -10.40 6.03 -2.73
CA LEU A 145 -10.62 6.76 -1.48
C LEU A 145 -11.13 8.19 -1.69
N THR A 146 -10.86 8.79 -2.85
CA THR A 146 -11.22 10.19 -3.12
C THR A 146 -12.40 10.37 -4.07
N GLY A 147 -12.76 9.35 -4.86
CA GLY A 147 -13.77 9.47 -5.91
C GLY A 147 -13.33 10.34 -7.09
N ARG A 148 -12.02 10.52 -7.28
CA ARG A 148 -11.40 11.35 -8.31
C ARG A 148 -10.39 10.54 -9.12
N ASN A 149 -10.12 10.94 -10.35
CA ASN A 149 -9.12 10.28 -11.18
C ASN A 149 -7.74 10.37 -10.53
N HIS A 150 -6.97 9.31 -10.64
CA HIS A 150 -5.68 9.13 -9.96
C HIS A 150 -4.66 10.24 -10.26
N THR A 151 -4.53 10.67 -11.52
CA THR A 151 -3.64 11.78 -11.88
C THR A 151 -4.16 13.14 -11.39
N PHE A 152 -5.49 13.31 -11.31
CA PHE A 152 -6.07 14.52 -10.74
C PHE A 152 -5.66 14.72 -9.28
N VAL A 153 -5.54 13.63 -8.54
CA VAL A 153 -5.11 13.62 -7.14
C VAL A 153 -3.61 13.31 -6.96
N GLY A 154 -2.79 13.62 -7.97
CA GLY A 154 -1.34 13.52 -7.87
C GLY A 154 -0.76 12.10 -7.92
N ASN A 155 -1.58 11.07 -8.11
CA ASN A 155 -1.16 9.67 -8.04
C ASN A 155 -1.14 9.00 -9.43
N GLY A 156 -0.60 9.68 -10.44
CA GLY A 156 -0.33 9.07 -11.75
C GLY A 156 0.83 8.06 -11.74
N GLN A 157 1.53 7.95 -10.59
CA GLN A 157 2.60 7.00 -10.32
C GLN A 157 2.59 6.62 -8.83
N ILE A 158 3.30 5.55 -8.45
CA ILE A 158 3.54 5.20 -7.04
C ILE A 158 4.49 6.22 -6.39
N ALA A 159 4.42 6.35 -5.07
CA ALA A 159 5.21 7.33 -4.33
C ALA A 159 6.73 7.16 -4.53
N ALA A 160 7.23 5.91 -4.61
CA ALA A 160 8.62 5.58 -4.86
C ALA A 160 9.18 6.08 -6.21
N LEU A 161 8.30 6.29 -7.19
CA LEU A 161 8.64 6.74 -8.54
C LEU A 161 8.01 8.09 -8.87
N ALA A 162 7.58 8.83 -7.85
CA ALA A 162 6.99 10.15 -7.98
C ALA A 162 7.95 11.17 -8.62
N ASN A 163 7.36 12.25 -9.14
CA ASN A 163 8.09 13.40 -9.68
C ASN A 163 7.31 14.69 -9.44
N ASP A 164 7.87 15.85 -9.82
CA ASP A 164 7.31 17.15 -9.49
C ASP A 164 6.21 17.66 -10.44
N PHE A 165 5.70 16.83 -11.36
CA PHE A 165 4.49 17.17 -12.09
C PHE A 165 3.25 16.93 -11.21
N ASP A 166 2.31 17.88 -11.21
CA ASP A 166 1.12 17.86 -10.34
C ASP A 166 0.34 16.56 -10.37
N GLY A 167 0.26 15.89 -11.53
CA GLY A 167 -0.44 14.61 -11.68
C GLY A 167 0.34 13.39 -11.18
N PHE A 168 1.63 13.55 -10.80
CA PHE A 168 2.55 12.43 -10.54
C PHE A 168 3.35 12.59 -9.24
N SER A 169 2.91 13.48 -8.35
CA SER A 169 3.61 13.79 -7.09
C SER A 169 3.59 12.68 -6.04
N GLY A 170 2.76 11.66 -6.21
CA GLY A 170 2.56 10.60 -5.22
C GLY A 170 1.81 11.03 -3.96
N ILE A 171 1.27 12.25 -3.94
CA ILE A 171 0.61 12.87 -2.77
C ILE A 171 -0.85 13.16 -3.09
N ILE A 172 -1.78 12.60 -2.30
CA ILE A 172 -3.19 12.97 -2.36
C ILE A 172 -3.35 14.37 -1.73
N PRO A 173 -3.80 15.39 -2.49
CA PRO A 173 -3.92 16.75 -1.95
C PRO A 173 -5.09 16.84 -0.95
N LYS A 174 -4.98 17.73 0.04
CA LYS A 174 -6.06 17.96 1.03
C LYS A 174 -7.32 18.56 0.45
N SER A 175 -7.26 19.12 -0.76
CA SER A 175 -8.43 19.50 -1.56
C SER A 175 -9.24 18.30 -2.10
N SER A 176 -8.77 17.07 -1.84
CA SER A 176 -9.42 15.83 -2.26
C SER A 176 -9.64 14.92 -1.06
N ALA A 177 -10.48 15.36 -0.12
CA ALA A 177 -10.81 14.60 1.09
C ALA A 177 -11.23 13.15 0.77
N THR A 178 -10.76 12.22 1.60
CA THR A 178 -11.09 10.80 1.46
C THR A 178 -12.48 10.48 2.00
N ILE A 179 -13.00 9.32 1.60
CA ILE A 179 -14.24 8.75 2.18
C ILE A 179 -14.13 8.68 3.71
N ALA A 180 -12.97 8.24 4.24
CA ALA A 180 -12.75 8.12 5.67
C ALA A 180 -12.88 9.46 6.40
N GLU A 181 -12.26 10.52 5.84
CA GLU A 181 -12.32 11.86 6.43
C GLU A 181 -13.73 12.42 6.47
N VAL A 182 -14.51 12.21 5.40
CA VAL A 182 -15.90 12.63 5.36
C VAL A 182 -16.76 11.83 6.34
N LEU A 183 -16.71 10.49 6.28
CA LEU A 183 -17.50 9.62 7.15
C LEU A 183 -17.20 9.82 8.64
N LYS A 184 -15.94 10.01 9.02
CA LYS A 184 -15.52 10.35 10.39
C LYS A 184 -16.24 11.59 10.88
N ASN A 185 -16.30 12.65 10.09
CA ASN A 185 -16.99 13.89 10.46
C ASN A 185 -18.50 13.71 10.69
N TYR A 186 -19.12 12.75 10.00
CA TYR A 186 -20.52 12.39 10.22
C TYR A 186 -20.74 11.46 11.42
N GLY A 187 -19.68 10.89 12.00
CA GLY A 187 -19.76 10.08 13.21
C GLY A 187 -19.50 8.60 13.02
N TYR A 188 -18.98 8.15 11.87
CA TYR A 188 -18.46 6.80 11.72
C TYR A 188 -17.21 6.60 12.57
N ASN A 189 -16.99 5.39 13.08
CA ASN A 189 -15.66 4.94 13.46
C ASN A 189 -14.94 4.41 12.22
N THR A 190 -13.74 4.91 11.94
CA THR A 190 -13.01 4.62 10.71
C THR A 190 -11.72 3.87 10.98
N GLY A 191 -11.51 2.75 10.28
CA GLY A 191 -10.31 1.95 10.43
C GLY A 191 -9.80 1.39 9.10
N ALA A 192 -8.48 1.26 8.96
CA ALA A 192 -7.83 0.67 7.81
C ALA A 192 -6.84 -0.42 8.22
N TRP A 193 -6.78 -1.51 7.46
CA TRP A 193 -5.91 -2.66 7.70
C TRP A 193 -5.17 -3.08 6.45
N GLY A 194 -3.90 -3.41 6.61
CA GLY A 194 -3.06 -3.95 5.54
C GLY A 194 -2.24 -2.90 4.79
N LYS A 195 -2.21 -2.99 3.48
CA LYS A 195 -1.41 -2.13 2.59
C LYS A 195 -2.04 -0.76 2.42
N TRP A 196 -1.25 0.28 2.66
CA TRP A 196 -1.64 1.67 2.41
C TRP A 196 -1.17 2.20 1.06
N HIS A 197 0.13 2.30 0.85
CA HIS A 197 0.82 2.66 -0.39
C HIS A 197 0.51 4.06 -0.95
N ASN A 198 0.11 5.01 -0.10
CA ASN A 198 -0.13 6.42 -0.49
C ASN A 198 0.55 7.42 0.45
N THR A 199 1.63 7.01 1.13
CA THR A 199 2.52 7.90 1.89
C THR A 199 3.79 8.11 1.07
N PRO A 200 4.29 9.36 0.91
CA PRO A 200 5.61 9.59 0.32
C PRO A 200 6.70 8.81 1.05
N GLU A 201 7.61 8.18 0.31
CA GLU A 201 8.60 7.26 0.91
C GLU A 201 9.49 7.92 1.95
N GLU A 202 9.91 9.16 1.71
CA GLU A 202 10.74 9.94 2.64
C GLU A 202 10.02 10.29 3.94
N GLN A 203 8.69 10.09 4.00
CA GLN A 203 7.84 10.39 5.15
C GLN A 203 7.40 9.14 5.93
N ILE A 204 7.86 7.94 5.56
CA ILE A 204 7.54 6.68 6.25
C ILE A 204 8.37 6.52 7.54
N THR A 205 8.91 7.56 8.09
CA THR A 205 9.75 7.48 9.29
C THR A 205 8.92 7.50 10.57
N SER A 206 9.46 6.91 11.66
CA SER A 206 8.81 6.95 12.98
C SER A 206 8.62 8.37 13.55
N LYS A 207 9.15 9.39 12.89
CA LYS A 207 9.01 10.82 13.23
C LYS A 207 8.13 11.58 12.24
N GLY A 208 7.55 10.88 11.26
CA GLY A 208 6.69 11.47 10.25
C GLY A 208 7.45 12.34 9.23
N PRO A 209 6.79 13.36 8.69
CA PRO A 209 5.46 13.91 9.05
C PRO A 209 4.31 12.92 8.81
N PHE A 210 3.27 12.98 9.66
CA PHE A 210 2.16 12.02 9.65
C PHE A 210 0.93 12.48 8.85
N GLU A 211 1.05 13.62 8.19
CA GLU A 211 -0.06 14.25 7.47
C GLU A 211 -0.60 13.38 6.31
N TYR A 212 0.29 12.62 5.67
CA TYR A 212 -0.02 11.74 4.54
C TYR A 212 -0.07 10.26 4.92
N TRP A 213 -0.14 9.97 6.21
CA TRP A 213 -0.39 8.64 6.74
C TRP A 213 -1.90 8.35 6.76
N PRO A 214 -2.34 7.11 6.91
CA PRO A 214 -3.78 6.79 6.99
C PRO A 214 -4.54 7.64 8.01
N THR A 215 -3.91 7.89 9.16
CA THR A 215 -4.49 8.73 10.24
C THR A 215 -4.65 10.20 9.83
N GLY A 216 -3.75 10.71 8.99
CA GLY A 216 -3.84 12.05 8.41
C GLY A 216 -4.89 12.16 7.30
N TYR A 217 -5.38 11.04 6.78
CA TYR A 217 -6.44 10.94 5.77
C TYR A 217 -7.79 10.49 6.33
N GLY A 218 -7.99 10.58 7.66
CA GLY A 218 -9.28 10.41 8.29
C GLY A 218 -9.56 9.02 8.88
N PHE A 219 -8.63 8.08 8.83
CA PHE A 219 -8.76 6.84 9.55
C PHE A 219 -8.37 7.03 11.02
N GLU A 220 -9.30 6.77 11.94
CA GLU A 220 -9.03 6.85 13.38
C GLU A 220 -8.16 5.69 13.88
N TYR A 221 -8.12 4.61 13.12
CA TYR A 221 -7.30 3.44 13.38
C TYR A 221 -6.63 2.95 12.09
N PHE A 222 -5.38 2.56 12.23
CA PHE A 222 -4.61 1.91 11.16
C PHE A 222 -3.74 0.78 11.74
N TYR A 223 -3.74 -0.37 11.06
CA TYR A 223 -2.80 -1.45 11.34
C TYR A 223 -2.36 -2.11 10.04
N GLY A 224 -1.08 -1.98 9.70
CA GLY A 224 -0.56 -2.51 8.44
C GLY A 224 0.81 -1.93 8.08
N PHE A 225 1.11 -1.94 6.78
CA PHE A 225 2.35 -1.37 6.25
C PHE A 225 2.08 -0.21 5.29
N LEU A 226 3.03 0.73 5.24
CA LEU A 226 2.87 1.99 4.49
C LEU A 226 3.40 1.88 3.06
N ALA A 227 4.35 0.98 2.83
CA ALA A 227 5.03 0.74 1.56
C ALA A 227 4.16 0.00 0.52
N GLY A 228 4.75 -0.31 -0.64
CA GLY A 228 4.08 -1.00 -1.74
C GLY A 228 3.97 -2.52 -1.56
N GLU A 229 4.85 -3.11 -0.74
CA GLU A 229 4.93 -4.55 -0.49
C GLU A 229 5.41 -4.83 0.93
N ALA A 230 5.24 -6.04 1.41
CA ALA A 230 5.75 -6.51 2.69
C ALA A 230 5.86 -8.03 2.73
N SER A 231 6.88 -8.53 3.44
CA SER A 231 6.94 -9.94 3.80
C SER A 231 5.68 -10.37 4.57
N GLN A 232 5.17 -11.56 4.28
CA GLN A 232 4.01 -12.09 5.01
C GLN A 232 4.40 -12.73 6.36
N TYR A 233 5.68 -13.00 6.56
CA TYR A 233 6.18 -13.62 7.79
C TYR A 233 6.88 -12.62 8.71
N GLU A 234 7.57 -11.65 8.14
CA GLU A 234 8.39 -10.68 8.88
C GLU A 234 8.16 -9.25 8.34
N PRO A 235 6.91 -8.75 8.37
CA PRO A 235 6.59 -7.42 7.84
C PRO A 235 7.01 -6.31 8.80
N THR A 236 7.49 -5.19 8.26
CA THR A 236 7.62 -3.93 9.01
C THR A 236 6.25 -3.28 9.12
N LEU A 237 5.67 -3.25 10.32
CA LEU A 237 4.30 -2.81 10.55
C LEU A 237 4.21 -1.51 11.33
N THR A 238 3.09 -0.84 11.12
CA THR A 238 2.72 0.40 11.83
C THR A 238 1.32 0.27 12.41
N ARG A 239 1.16 0.69 13.67
CA ARG A 239 -0.15 0.91 14.29
C ARG A 239 -0.34 2.41 14.50
N ASN A 240 -1.33 2.98 13.80
CA ASN A 240 -1.55 4.42 13.72
C ASN A 240 -0.30 5.17 13.22
N THR A 241 0.49 5.74 14.11
CA THR A 241 1.75 6.46 13.82
C THR A 241 2.96 5.84 14.52
N THR A 242 2.81 4.63 15.07
CA THR A 242 3.84 3.96 15.85
C THR A 242 4.25 2.66 15.16
N MET A 243 5.55 2.46 14.95
CA MET A 243 6.08 1.19 14.45
C MET A 243 5.83 0.08 15.45
N VAL A 244 5.42 -1.08 14.94
CA VAL A 244 5.19 -2.29 15.74
C VAL A 244 6.48 -3.10 15.72
N THR A 245 7.14 -3.16 16.86
CA THR A 245 8.39 -3.90 17.07
C THR A 245 8.16 -5.11 17.98
N GLY A 246 9.04 -6.08 17.91
CA GLY A 246 9.04 -7.29 18.76
C GLY A 246 8.95 -8.58 17.95
N GLU A 247 9.27 -9.68 18.64
CA GLU A 247 9.27 -11.01 18.04
C GLU A 247 7.88 -11.43 17.54
N ARG A 248 7.84 -12.05 16.38
CA ARG A 248 6.63 -12.64 15.82
C ARG A 248 6.38 -14.01 16.44
N PRO A 249 5.13 -14.36 16.78
CA PRO A 249 4.83 -15.69 17.29
C PRO A 249 5.11 -16.77 16.24
N LYS A 250 5.50 -17.94 16.68
CA LYS A 250 5.70 -19.08 15.76
C LYS A 250 4.45 -19.35 14.94
N GLY A 251 4.61 -19.46 13.62
CA GLY A 251 3.50 -19.64 12.69
C GLY A 251 2.78 -18.33 12.33
N TYR A 252 3.41 -17.18 12.62
CA TYR A 252 2.90 -15.88 12.19
C TYR A 252 2.72 -15.82 10.67
N HIS A 253 1.66 -15.16 10.25
CA HIS A 253 1.42 -14.77 8.87
C HIS A 253 0.58 -13.49 8.85
N PHE A 254 1.02 -12.50 8.10
CA PHE A 254 0.44 -11.16 8.11
C PHE A 254 -1.06 -11.11 7.80
N SER A 255 -1.52 -11.89 6.80
CA SER A 255 -2.96 -11.93 6.48
C SER A 255 -3.81 -12.46 7.64
N ASN A 256 -3.28 -13.40 8.47
CA ASN A 256 -3.96 -13.84 9.69
C ASN A 256 -3.99 -12.74 10.74
N ASP A 257 -2.86 -12.07 10.92
CA ASP A 257 -2.66 -11.03 11.93
C ASP A 257 -3.59 -9.84 11.72
N ILE A 258 -3.68 -9.30 10.49
CA ILE A 258 -4.61 -8.19 10.19
C ILE A 258 -6.07 -8.58 10.32
N ALA A 259 -6.42 -9.85 10.08
CA ALA A 259 -7.78 -10.32 10.31
C ALA A 259 -8.10 -10.40 11.81
N GLU A 260 -7.18 -10.92 12.64
CA GLU A 260 -7.35 -10.96 14.09
C GLU A 260 -7.44 -9.55 14.69
N ASP A 261 -6.56 -8.64 14.27
CA ASP A 261 -6.58 -7.25 14.73
C ASP A 261 -7.90 -6.55 14.34
N ALA A 262 -8.38 -6.73 13.10
CA ALA A 262 -9.67 -6.19 12.66
C ALA A 262 -10.86 -6.78 13.43
N ILE A 263 -10.84 -8.08 13.73
CA ILE A 263 -11.85 -8.75 14.55
C ILE A 263 -11.82 -8.20 15.99
N HIS A 264 -10.64 -8.00 16.55
CA HIS A 264 -10.49 -7.40 17.87
C HIS A 264 -11.07 -5.98 17.91
N TRP A 265 -10.70 -5.15 16.93
CA TRP A 265 -11.23 -3.80 16.79
C TRP A 265 -12.75 -3.76 16.64
N LEU A 266 -13.35 -4.67 15.86
CA LEU A 266 -14.81 -4.79 15.75
C LEU A 266 -15.49 -5.09 17.10
N ARG A 267 -14.88 -5.94 17.94
CA ARG A 267 -15.36 -6.27 19.28
C ARG A 267 -15.29 -5.08 20.21
N GLU A 268 -14.19 -4.34 20.19
CA GLU A 268 -14.03 -3.11 20.97
C GLU A 268 -15.01 -2.02 20.50
N GLN A 269 -15.15 -1.83 19.19
CA GLN A 269 -16.08 -0.87 18.62
C GLN A 269 -17.52 -1.14 19.05
N LYS A 270 -17.93 -2.41 19.04
CA LYS A 270 -19.25 -2.81 19.53
C LYS A 270 -19.40 -2.56 21.04
N ALA A 271 -18.34 -2.75 21.82
CA ALA A 271 -18.38 -2.58 23.27
C ALA A 271 -18.41 -1.09 23.69
N TYR A 272 -17.60 -0.27 23.02
CA TYR A 272 -17.43 1.13 23.41
C TYR A 272 -18.35 2.11 22.69
N ALA A 273 -18.74 1.80 21.46
CA ALA A 273 -19.54 2.66 20.60
C ALA A 273 -20.60 1.88 19.80
N PRO A 274 -21.53 1.14 20.49
CA PRO A 274 -22.47 0.22 19.83
C PRO A 274 -23.44 0.94 18.87
N ASP A 275 -23.73 2.21 19.11
CA ASP A 275 -24.65 3.03 18.32
C ASP A 275 -23.97 3.74 17.14
N LYS A 276 -22.65 3.64 17.01
CA LYS A 276 -21.92 4.21 15.89
C LYS A 276 -21.74 3.17 14.78
N PRO A 277 -22.01 3.50 13.50
CA PRO A 277 -21.60 2.66 12.41
C PRO A 277 -20.08 2.72 12.22
N PHE A 278 -19.51 1.71 11.58
CA PHE A 278 -18.10 1.68 11.23
C PHE A 278 -17.86 1.79 9.71
N PHE A 279 -16.73 2.33 9.35
CA PHE A 279 -16.13 2.23 8.03
C PHE A 279 -14.81 1.49 8.13
N MET A 280 -14.70 0.35 7.47
CA MET A 280 -13.51 -0.48 7.41
C MET A 280 -12.96 -0.52 5.99
N TYR A 281 -11.67 -0.26 5.85
CA TYR A 281 -10.89 -0.48 4.63
C TYR A 281 -9.91 -1.62 4.89
N TRP A 282 -10.23 -2.81 4.37
CA TRP A 282 -9.42 -4.02 4.55
C TRP A 282 -8.72 -4.37 3.24
N ALA A 283 -7.42 -4.09 3.15
CA ALA A 283 -6.58 -4.22 1.98
C ALA A 283 -5.34 -5.05 2.31
N PRO A 284 -5.41 -6.40 2.26
CA PRO A 284 -4.40 -7.27 2.83
C PRO A 284 -3.01 -7.18 2.18
N GLY A 285 -2.89 -6.55 0.99
CA GLY A 285 -1.68 -6.56 0.20
C GLY A 285 -1.43 -7.92 -0.50
N ALA A 286 -2.25 -8.92 -0.23
CA ALA A 286 -2.26 -10.18 -0.96
C ALA A 286 -3.12 -10.02 -2.24
N SER A 287 -2.67 -10.53 -3.38
CA SER A 287 -1.52 -11.42 -3.60
C SER A 287 -0.34 -10.73 -4.30
N HIS A 288 0.00 -9.49 -3.92
CA HIS A 288 1.24 -8.85 -4.38
C HIS A 288 2.46 -9.71 -3.98
N GLY A 289 3.58 -9.57 -4.68
CA GLY A 289 4.87 -10.12 -4.24
C GLY A 289 5.30 -9.57 -2.86
N PRO A 290 6.02 -10.36 -2.09
CA PRO A 290 6.36 -11.77 -2.31
C PRO A 290 5.16 -12.69 -2.17
N HIS A 291 5.06 -13.70 -3.05
CA HIS A 291 4.03 -14.72 -2.91
C HIS A 291 4.43 -15.65 -1.77
N GLN A 292 3.90 -15.42 -0.60
CA GLN A 292 4.24 -16.17 0.62
C GLN A 292 2.98 -16.69 1.30
N VAL A 293 2.95 -17.99 1.58
CA VAL A 293 1.86 -18.66 2.28
C VAL A 293 2.36 -19.98 2.87
N MET A 294 1.74 -20.44 3.96
CA MET A 294 2.03 -21.73 4.56
C MET A 294 1.87 -22.86 3.53
N GLN A 295 2.76 -23.83 3.59
CA GLN A 295 2.88 -24.89 2.59
C GLN A 295 1.56 -25.66 2.38
N GLU A 296 0.77 -25.87 3.45
CA GLU A 296 -0.52 -26.55 3.37
C GLU A 296 -1.55 -25.83 2.48
N TRP A 297 -1.46 -24.51 2.33
CA TRP A 297 -2.32 -23.77 1.42
C TRP A 297 -1.88 -23.92 -0.03
N ALA A 298 -0.59 -23.83 -0.29
CA ALA A 298 -0.05 -24.05 -1.62
C ALA A 298 -0.29 -25.49 -2.10
N ASP A 299 -0.18 -26.48 -1.20
CA ASP A 299 -0.34 -27.89 -1.52
C ASP A 299 -1.79 -28.30 -1.86
N LYS A 300 -2.81 -27.49 -1.52
CA LYS A 300 -4.18 -27.64 -2.04
C LYS A 300 -4.24 -27.59 -3.57
N TYR A 301 -3.28 -26.91 -4.18
CA TYR A 301 -3.22 -26.68 -5.62
C TYR A 301 -2.23 -27.60 -6.35
N LYS A 302 -1.57 -28.49 -5.64
CA LYS A 302 -0.59 -29.42 -6.21
C LYS A 302 -1.18 -30.20 -7.38
N GLY A 303 -0.52 -30.07 -8.55
CA GLY A 303 -0.93 -30.74 -9.79
C GLY A 303 -2.08 -30.07 -10.55
N LYS A 304 -2.68 -28.97 -10.05
CA LYS A 304 -3.77 -28.28 -10.76
C LYS A 304 -3.30 -27.47 -11.96
N PHE A 305 -2.03 -27.17 -12.04
CA PHE A 305 -1.43 -26.29 -13.05
C PHE A 305 -0.42 -27.02 -13.96
N ASP A 306 -0.49 -28.36 -14.01
CA ASP A 306 0.50 -29.21 -14.70
C ASP A 306 0.56 -28.97 -16.21
N ASP A 307 -0.57 -28.59 -16.82
CA ASP A 307 -0.71 -28.33 -18.24
C ASP A 307 -0.46 -26.85 -18.65
N GLY A 308 -0.10 -26.01 -17.68
CA GLY A 308 0.42 -24.67 -17.87
C GLY A 308 -0.61 -23.58 -18.21
N TRP A 309 -0.08 -22.38 -18.41
CA TRP A 309 -0.87 -21.14 -18.51
C TRP A 309 -1.75 -21.06 -19.78
N ASP A 310 -1.34 -21.64 -20.92
CA ASP A 310 -2.16 -21.61 -22.13
C ASP A 310 -3.45 -22.41 -21.90
N LYS A 311 -3.37 -23.61 -21.31
CA LYS A 311 -4.52 -24.45 -21.01
C LYS A 311 -5.37 -23.92 -19.86
N TYR A 312 -4.76 -23.32 -18.83
CA TYR A 312 -5.47 -22.61 -17.79
C TYR A 312 -6.38 -21.55 -18.39
N ARG A 313 -5.85 -20.73 -19.30
CA ARG A 313 -6.58 -19.65 -19.96
C ARG A 313 -7.79 -20.14 -20.75
N GLU A 314 -7.60 -21.22 -21.54
CA GLU A 314 -8.68 -21.87 -22.29
C GLU A 314 -9.82 -22.35 -21.36
N ARG A 315 -9.47 -23.02 -20.26
CA ARG A 315 -10.43 -23.57 -19.30
C ARG A 315 -11.18 -22.46 -18.56
N THR A 316 -10.47 -21.45 -18.09
CA THR A 316 -11.07 -20.28 -17.40
C THR A 316 -12.05 -19.56 -18.29
N PHE A 317 -11.69 -19.32 -19.55
CA PHE A 317 -12.56 -18.70 -20.53
C PHE A 317 -13.83 -19.51 -20.77
N ALA A 318 -13.71 -20.82 -20.98
CA ALA A 318 -14.85 -21.70 -21.19
C ALA A 318 -15.80 -21.71 -19.98
N ARG A 319 -15.26 -21.73 -18.74
CA ARG A 319 -16.07 -21.69 -17.52
C ARG A 319 -16.77 -20.34 -17.33
N ALA A 320 -16.07 -19.23 -17.56
CA ALA A 320 -16.66 -17.90 -17.45
C ALA A 320 -17.86 -17.72 -18.42
N LYS A 321 -17.77 -18.25 -19.64
CA LYS A 321 -18.89 -18.33 -20.59
C LYS A 321 -20.01 -19.22 -20.07
N ALA A 322 -19.72 -20.41 -19.61
CA ALA A 322 -20.72 -21.36 -19.10
C ALA A 322 -21.50 -20.80 -17.90
N MET A 323 -20.85 -20.02 -17.06
CA MET A 323 -21.46 -19.33 -15.92
C MET A 323 -22.25 -18.07 -16.32
N GLY A 324 -22.16 -17.60 -17.55
CA GLY A 324 -22.77 -16.35 -18.00
C GLY A 324 -22.09 -15.10 -17.43
N TRP A 325 -20.88 -15.24 -16.89
CA TRP A 325 -20.08 -14.12 -16.42
C TRP A 325 -19.59 -13.21 -17.53
N ILE A 326 -19.26 -13.82 -18.66
CA ILE A 326 -18.90 -13.11 -19.90
C ILE A 326 -19.87 -13.52 -21.03
N PRO A 327 -20.10 -12.64 -22.05
CA PRO A 327 -20.97 -12.95 -23.15
C PRO A 327 -20.54 -14.21 -23.92
N GLN A 328 -21.54 -14.90 -24.52
CA GLN A 328 -21.27 -16.13 -25.27
C GLN A 328 -20.49 -15.88 -26.58
N ASP A 329 -20.60 -14.69 -27.14
CA ASP A 329 -19.85 -14.21 -28.31
C ASP A 329 -18.50 -13.60 -27.99
N ALA A 330 -18.12 -13.48 -26.70
CA ALA A 330 -16.78 -13.04 -26.34
C ALA A 330 -15.69 -13.94 -26.93
N GLU A 331 -14.57 -13.34 -27.30
CA GLU A 331 -13.41 -14.03 -27.85
C GLU A 331 -12.24 -14.05 -26.87
N LEU A 332 -11.47 -15.13 -26.93
CA LEU A 332 -10.25 -15.26 -26.15
C LEU A 332 -9.09 -14.58 -26.90
N THR A 333 -8.51 -13.55 -26.30
CA THR A 333 -7.38 -12.84 -26.93
C THR A 333 -6.12 -13.71 -27.02
N PRO A 334 -5.30 -13.55 -28.08
CA PRO A 334 -4.10 -14.35 -28.25
C PRO A 334 -3.01 -13.99 -27.24
N ARG A 335 -2.06 -14.92 -27.06
CA ARG A 335 -0.87 -14.67 -26.28
C ARG A 335 0.04 -13.66 -26.98
N PRO A 336 0.63 -12.68 -26.26
CA PRO A 336 1.62 -11.77 -26.83
C PRO A 336 2.79 -12.52 -27.45
N ALA A 337 3.25 -12.08 -28.61
CA ALA A 337 4.35 -12.75 -29.32
C ALA A 337 5.67 -12.75 -28.55
N SER A 338 5.88 -11.75 -27.70
CA SER A 338 7.04 -11.62 -26.81
C SER A 338 6.98 -12.53 -25.56
N MET A 339 5.83 -13.19 -25.29
CA MET A 339 5.67 -14.07 -24.14
C MET A 339 5.81 -15.55 -24.57
N PRO A 340 6.61 -16.39 -23.87
CA PRO A 340 6.78 -17.80 -24.23
C PRO A 340 5.47 -18.59 -24.02
N SER A 341 5.26 -19.63 -24.87
CA SER A 341 4.23 -20.63 -24.61
C SER A 341 4.69 -21.59 -23.50
N TRP A 342 3.74 -22.23 -22.81
CA TRP A 342 4.07 -23.26 -21.82
C TRP A 342 4.89 -24.41 -22.43
N ASP A 343 4.56 -24.82 -23.65
CA ASP A 343 5.26 -25.89 -24.35
C ASP A 343 6.72 -25.54 -24.70
N SER A 344 7.05 -24.25 -24.78
CA SER A 344 8.43 -23.79 -25.03
C SER A 344 9.31 -23.77 -23.78
N ILE A 345 8.72 -23.91 -22.58
CA ILE A 345 9.46 -23.94 -21.32
C ILE A 345 10.19 -25.30 -21.19
N PRO A 346 11.49 -25.32 -20.87
CA PRO A 346 12.23 -26.54 -20.65
C PRO A 346 11.58 -27.44 -19.58
N GLU A 347 11.54 -28.74 -19.84
CA GLU A 347 10.94 -29.70 -18.89
C GLU A 347 11.56 -29.65 -17.50
N SER A 348 12.88 -29.33 -17.41
CA SER A 348 13.59 -29.16 -16.13
C SER A 348 13.13 -27.96 -15.33
N GLU A 349 12.51 -26.94 -15.96
CA GLU A 349 12.06 -25.71 -15.34
C GLU A 349 10.56 -25.74 -14.98
N LYS A 350 9.77 -26.58 -15.64
CA LYS A 350 8.31 -26.67 -15.41
C LYS A 350 7.92 -26.97 -13.97
N PRO A 351 8.63 -27.81 -13.19
CA PRO A 351 8.31 -27.99 -11.76
C PRO A 351 8.40 -26.69 -10.94
N PHE A 352 9.41 -25.87 -11.22
CA PHE A 352 9.58 -24.56 -10.59
C PHE A 352 8.40 -23.63 -10.95
N GLN A 353 8.06 -23.54 -12.24
CA GLN A 353 6.97 -22.68 -12.71
C GLN A 353 5.61 -23.08 -12.16
N ARG A 354 5.35 -24.39 -12.04
CA ARG A 354 4.12 -24.90 -11.42
C ARG A 354 4.05 -24.57 -9.94
N ARG A 355 5.14 -24.79 -9.21
CA ARG A 355 5.17 -24.51 -7.76
C ARG A 355 4.95 -23.04 -7.46
N LEU A 356 5.52 -22.13 -8.23
CA LEU A 356 5.26 -20.69 -8.11
C LEU A 356 3.77 -20.36 -8.23
N MET A 357 3.05 -20.97 -9.17
CA MET A 357 1.61 -20.75 -9.35
C MET A 357 0.77 -21.41 -8.22
N GLU A 358 1.18 -22.59 -7.74
CA GLU A 358 0.54 -23.25 -6.60
C GLU A 358 0.64 -22.37 -5.33
N VAL A 359 1.79 -21.73 -5.10
CA VAL A 359 2.01 -20.79 -4.00
C VAL A 359 1.11 -19.56 -4.14
N PHE A 360 1.07 -18.94 -5.31
CA PHE A 360 0.19 -17.80 -5.58
C PHE A 360 -1.29 -18.15 -5.34
N ALA A 361 -1.73 -19.29 -5.83
CA ALA A 361 -3.10 -19.74 -5.68
C ALA A 361 -3.46 -19.98 -4.20
N GLY A 362 -2.58 -20.63 -3.45
CA GLY A 362 -2.75 -20.82 -2.01
C GLY A 362 -2.76 -19.52 -1.23
N PHE A 363 -1.90 -18.57 -1.60
CA PHE A 363 -1.84 -17.24 -0.99
C PHE A 363 -3.13 -16.42 -1.23
N THR A 364 -3.63 -16.46 -2.46
CA THR A 364 -4.88 -15.79 -2.83
C THR A 364 -6.08 -16.39 -2.08
N GLU A 365 -6.21 -17.74 -2.04
CA GLU A 365 -7.28 -18.41 -1.28
C GLU A 365 -7.18 -18.09 0.22
N HIS A 366 -5.96 -18.04 0.78
CA HIS A 366 -5.75 -17.70 2.18
C HIS A 366 -6.17 -16.26 2.51
N ALA A 367 -5.94 -15.33 1.61
CA ALA A 367 -6.40 -13.95 1.78
C ALA A 367 -7.94 -13.85 1.72
N ASP A 368 -8.59 -14.53 0.76
CA ASP A 368 -10.06 -14.61 0.70
C ASP A 368 -10.65 -15.25 1.96
N TYR A 369 -10.02 -16.30 2.48
CA TYR A 369 -10.43 -16.93 3.76
C TYR A 369 -10.37 -15.92 4.92
N ASN A 370 -9.31 -15.13 5.03
CA ASN A 370 -9.16 -14.15 6.10
C ASN A 370 -10.15 -12.97 5.98
N ALA A 371 -10.49 -12.54 4.75
CA ALA A 371 -11.61 -11.62 4.52
C ALA A 371 -12.93 -12.20 5.04
N GLY A 372 -13.15 -13.51 4.84
CA GLY A 372 -14.31 -14.25 5.36
C GLY A 372 -14.41 -14.22 6.87
N ARG A 373 -13.30 -14.36 7.59
CA ARG A 373 -13.25 -14.29 9.07
C ARG A 373 -13.72 -12.94 9.59
N VAL A 374 -13.38 -11.84 8.91
CA VAL A 374 -13.85 -10.50 9.28
C VAL A 374 -15.37 -10.39 9.08
N ILE A 375 -15.89 -10.89 7.95
CA ILE A 375 -17.34 -10.91 7.67
C ILE A 375 -18.07 -11.79 8.70
N ASP A 376 -17.51 -12.94 9.08
CA ASP A 376 -18.08 -13.84 10.08
C ASP A 376 -18.22 -13.16 11.46
N GLU A 377 -17.25 -12.33 11.86
CA GLU A 377 -17.35 -11.56 13.09
C GLU A 377 -18.47 -10.51 13.01
N ILE A 378 -18.63 -9.81 11.87
CA ILE A 378 -19.72 -8.87 11.62
C ILE A 378 -21.08 -9.60 11.72
N GLU A 379 -21.20 -10.78 11.11
CA GLU A 379 -22.40 -11.61 11.16
C GLU A 379 -22.70 -12.08 12.59
N LYS A 380 -21.69 -12.61 13.30
CA LYS A 380 -21.80 -13.02 14.70
C LYS A 380 -22.26 -11.90 15.62
N GLN A 381 -21.92 -10.66 15.30
CA GLN A 381 -22.39 -9.48 16.02
C GLN A 381 -23.84 -9.09 15.66
N GLY A 382 -24.47 -9.75 14.69
CA GLY A 382 -25.81 -9.43 14.20
C GLY A 382 -25.88 -8.15 13.37
N ARG A 383 -24.76 -7.75 12.73
CA ARG A 383 -24.66 -6.47 11.99
C ARG A 383 -24.57 -6.66 10.47
N LEU A 384 -24.47 -7.91 9.98
CA LEU A 384 -24.24 -8.20 8.57
C LEU A 384 -25.37 -7.65 7.67
N ASP A 385 -26.63 -7.78 8.11
CA ASP A 385 -27.78 -7.32 7.31
C ASP A 385 -27.71 -5.80 7.04
N ASN A 386 -27.17 -5.01 7.98
CA ASN A 386 -26.94 -3.58 7.83
C ASN A 386 -25.47 -3.23 7.60
N THR A 387 -24.75 -4.04 6.82
CA THR A 387 -23.39 -3.77 6.38
C THR A 387 -23.33 -3.73 4.85
N LEU A 388 -22.90 -2.59 4.32
CA LEU A 388 -22.61 -2.40 2.90
C LEU A 388 -21.19 -2.90 2.63
N ILE A 389 -21.06 -3.93 1.82
CA ILE A 389 -19.78 -4.57 1.49
C ILE A 389 -19.45 -4.32 0.03
N PHE A 390 -18.26 -3.77 -0.24
CA PHE A 390 -17.64 -3.76 -1.57
C PHE A 390 -16.47 -4.74 -1.53
N TYR A 391 -16.52 -5.81 -2.32
CA TYR A 391 -15.42 -6.72 -2.51
C TYR A 391 -14.85 -6.52 -3.92
N ILE A 392 -13.78 -5.74 -4.02
CA ILE A 392 -13.06 -5.43 -5.24
C ILE A 392 -11.98 -6.49 -5.44
N TRP A 393 -12.14 -7.30 -6.49
CA TRP A 393 -11.20 -8.37 -6.80
C TRP A 393 -10.04 -7.85 -7.64
N GLY A 394 -9.12 -7.13 -6.99
CA GLY A 394 -7.91 -6.55 -7.57
C GLY A 394 -7.96 -5.03 -7.74
N ASP A 395 -6.93 -4.38 -7.22
CA ASP A 395 -6.69 -2.95 -7.46
C ASP A 395 -6.04 -2.70 -8.84
N ASN A 396 -5.55 -3.75 -9.47
CA ASN A 396 -5.07 -3.82 -10.85
C ASN A 396 -5.14 -5.27 -11.35
N GLY A 397 -4.72 -5.51 -12.59
CA GLY A 397 -4.61 -6.86 -13.13
C GLY A 397 -3.50 -7.68 -12.48
N SER A 398 -3.42 -8.96 -12.83
CA SER A 398 -2.33 -9.85 -12.41
C SER A 398 -0.96 -9.25 -12.72
N SER A 399 -0.01 -9.36 -11.81
CA SER A 399 1.34 -8.83 -11.98
C SER A 399 2.23 -9.76 -12.79
N SER A 400 2.82 -9.23 -13.85
CA SER A 400 3.84 -9.92 -14.68
C SER A 400 5.27 -9.56 -14.27
N GLU A 401 5.48 -8.91 -13.13
CA GLU A 401 6.77 -8.40 -12.66
C GLU A 401 7.74 -9.51 -12.25
N GLY A 402 7.25 -10.74 -12.03
CA GLY A 402 8.09 -11.93 -11.86
C GLY A 402 8.80 -12.41 -13.12
N LEU A 403 8.56 -11.78 -14.29
CA LEU A 403 9.18 -12.07 -15.59
C LEU A 403 9.14 -13.56 -15.96
N ASN A 404 10.28 -14.25 -15.91
CA ASN A 404 10.39 -15.69 -16.19
C ASN A 404 10.14 -16.57 -14.96
N GLY A 405 9.63 -16.01 -13.86
CA GLY A 405 9.57 -16.64 -12.54
C GLY A 405 10.85 -16.42 -11.75
N THR A 406 10.73 -16.07 -10.48
CA THR A 406 11.86 -15.66 -9.64
C THR A 406 11.70 -16.12 -8.21
N ILE A 407 12.82 -16.27 -7.50
CA ILE A 407 12.84 -16.43 -6.03
C ILE A 407 12.93 -15.08 -5.31
N SER A 408 13.29 -14.00 -6.04
CA SER A 408 13.29 -12.63 -5.51
C SER A 408 12.81 -11.65 -6.58
N GLU A 409 11.74 -10.93 -6.27
CA GLU A 409 11.16 -9.90 -7.14
C GLU A 409 12.13 -8.76 -7.40
N GLN A 410 12.93 -8.39 -6.40
CA GLN A 410 13.84 -7.26 -6.45
C GLN A 410 14.94 -7.40 -7.51
N LEU A 411 15.22 -8.61 -7.98
CA LEU A 411 16.14 -8.84 -9.11
C LEU A 411 15.69 -8.12 -10.37
N ALA A 412 14.40 -8.25 -10.70
CA ALA A 412 13.83 -7.60 -11.88
C ALA A 412 13.79 -6.06 -11.74
N GLN A 413 13.40 -5.58 -10.57
CA GLN A 413 13.33 -4.14 -10.28
C GLN A 413 14.72 -3.48 -10.35
N ASN A 414 15.76 -4.14 -9.86
CA ASN A 414 17.14 -3.67 -9.95
C ASN A 414 17.80 -3.90 -11.32
N GLY A 415 17.08 -4.50 -12.28
CA GLY A 415 17.60 -4.77 -13.62
C GLY A 415 18.71 -5.81 -13.65
N ILE A 416 18.75 -6.73 -12.69
CA ILE A 416 19.75 -7.79 -12.58
C ILE A 416 19.29 -9.01 -13.37
N PRO A 417 19.93 -9.36 -14.51
CA PRO A 417 19.53 -10.51 -15.29
C PRO A 417 19.92 -11.80 -14.58
N THR A 418 18.98 -12.73 -14.50
CA THR A 418 19.18 -14.06 -13.93
C THR A 418 18.64 -15.15 -14.84
N THR A 419 19.06 -16.38 -14.61
CA THR A 419 18.55 -17.59 -15.25
C THR A 419 17.83 -18.46 -14.26
N ILE A 420 16.88 -19.27 -14.70
CA ILE A 420 16.16 -20.20 -13.82
C ILE A 420 17.12 -21.18 -13.14
N SER A 421 18.21 -21.57 -13.80
CA SER A 421 19.25 -22.39 -13.17
C SER A 421 19.89 -21.76 -11.94
N GLN A 422 20.10 -20.43 -11.93
CA GLN A 422 20.61 -19.72 -10.76
C GLN A 422 19.59 -19.75 -9.61
N HIS A 423 18.31 -19.52 -9.91
CA HIS A 423 17.24 -19.62 -8.92
C HIS A 423 17.13 -21.04 -8.33
N LEU A 424 17.20 -22.08 -9.17
CA LEU A 424 17.15 -23.46 -8.69
C LEU A 424 18.36 -23.82 -7.83
N THR A 425 19.57 -23.36 -8.20
CA THR A 425 20.78 -23.56 -7.39
C THR A 425 20.64 -22.88 -6.01
N ALA A 426 20.14 -21.64 -5.96
CA ALA A 426 19.90 -20.97 -4.69
C ALA A 426 18.84 -21.68 -3.85
N LEU A 427 17.76 -22.16 -4.47
CA LEU A 427 16.71 -22.92 -3.79
C LEU A 427 17.22 -24.23 -3.18
N ASP A 428 18.17 -24.90 -3.81
CA ASP A 428 18.75 -26.15 -3.26
C ASP A 428 19.35 -25.92 -1.88
N GLU A 429 19.97 -24.75 -1.64
CA GLU A 429 20.48 -24.35 -0.32
C GLU A 429 19.38 -24.04 0.70
N LEU A 430 18.18 -23.67 0.23
CA LEU A 430 17.02 -23.32 1.06
C LEU A 430 16.05 -24.47 1.30
N GLY A 431 16.28 -25.65 0.70
CA GLY A 431 15.41 -26.84 0.83
C GLY A 431 14.63 -27.18 -0.45
N GLY A 432 15.06 -26.69 -1.59
CA GLY A 432 14.48 -26.94 -2.90
C GLY A 432 13.14 -26.27 -3.12
N LEU A 433 12.33 -26.82 -4.03
CA LEU A 433 11.01 -26.26 -4.38
C LEU A 433 10.05 -26.11 -3.19
N ALA A 434 10.26 -26.85 -2.11
CA ALA A 434 9.45 -26.76 -0.90
C ALA A 434 9.68 -25.44 -0.12
N ALA A 435 10.80 -24.75 -0.37
CA ALA A 435 11.08 -23.46 0.25
C ALA A 435 10.22 -22.31 -0.34
N LEU A 436 9.73 -22.49 -1.58
CA LEU A 436 8.89 -21.48 -2.23
C LEU A 436 7.59 -21.23 -1.46
N GLY A 437 7.31 -19.96 -1.23
CA GLY A 437 6.19 -19.50 -0.42
C GLY A 437 6.50 -19.43 1.08
N GLY A 438 7.68 -19.88 1.50
CA GLY A 438 8.18 -19.79 2.88
C GLY A 438 8.86 -18.47 3.19
N PRO A 439 9.28 -18.27 4.45
CA PRO A 439 9.88 -17.01 4.89
C PRO A 439 11.29 -16.76 4.32
N LYS A 440 11.90 -17.76 3.67
CA LYS A 440 13.24 -17.68 3.08
C LYS A 440 13.21 -17.48 1.55
N THR A 441 12.08 -17.06 0.99
CA THR A 441 11.96 -16.74 -0.43
C THR A 441 11.03 -15.54 -0.66
N ASP A 442 11.41 -14.71 -1.59
CA ASP A 442 10.67 -13.52 -2.02
C ASP A 442 10.10 -13.73 -3.43
N ASN A 443 9.53 -14.90 -3.63
CA ASN A 443 9.23 -15.45 -4.96
C ASN A 443 8.00 -14.83 -5.62
N MET A 444 8.06 -14.75 -6.97
CA MET A 444 6.94 -14.43 -7.85
C MET A 444 6.83 -15.40 -9.02
N TYR A 445 5.62 -15.60 -9.51
CA TYR A 445 5.34 -16.48 -10.64
C TYR A 445 5.76 -15.88 -11.99
N HIS A 446 5.83 -16.73 -13.00
CA HIS A 446 6.13 -16.36 -14.39
C HIS A 446 5.01 -15.50 -14.99
N ALA A 447 5.39 -14.50 -15.81
CA ALA A 447 4.45 -13.60 -16.51
C ALA A 447 3.35 -14.32 -17.31
N GLY A 448 3.61 -15.54 -17.79
CA GLY A 448 2.61 -16.40 -18.43
C GLY A 448 1.43 -16.71 -17.52
N TRP A 449 1.65 -16.88 -16.21
CA TRP A 449 0.58 -17.05 -15.23
C TRP A 449 -0.19 -15.76 -14.99
N ALA A 450 0.49 -14.59 -15.00
CA ALA A 450 -0.17 -13.31 -14.92
C ALA A 450 -1.10 -13.08 -16.11
N TRP A 451 -0.64 -13.36 -17.33
CA TRP A 451 -1.45 -13.30 -18.53
C TRP A 451 -2.64 -14.28 -18.46
N ALA A 452 -2.43 -15.48 -17.95
CA ALA A 452 -3.52 -16.44 -17.75
C ALA A 452 -4.52 -15.92 -16.72
N GLY A 453 -4.08 -15.31 -15.62
CA GLY A 453 -4.92 -14.64 -14.64
C GLY A 453 -5.68 -13.43 -15.19
N SER A 454 -5.26 -12.84 -16.30
CA SER A 454 -5.95 -11.73 -16.99
C SER A 454 -7.03 -12.19 -17.98
N THR A 455 -7.37 -13.48 -18.03
CA THR A 455 -8.40 -14.05 -18.95
C THR A 455 -9.73 -13.31 -18.85
N PRO A 456 -10.39 -12.97 -20.00
CA PRO A 456 -10.00 -13.25 -21.39
C PRO A 456 -9.21 -12.14 -22.10
N TYR A 457 -8.77 -11.13 -21.36
CA TYR A 457 -8.27 -9.87 -21.87
C TYR A 457 -6.80 -9.93 -22.27
N GLN A 458 -6.38 -8.92 -23.05
CA GLN A 458 -4.98 -8.60 -23.29
C GLN A 458 -4.43 -7.84 -22.07
N GLY A 459 -3.09 -7.83 -21.96
CA GLY A 459 -2.36 -7.06 -20.94
C GLY A 459 -2.43 -7.66 -19.53
N THR A 460 -1.74 -6.99 -18.64
CA THR A 460 -1.58 -7.31 -17.22
C THR A 460 -1.48 -6.01 -16.43
N LYS A 461 -1.22 -6.04 -15.11
CA LYS A 461 -0.81 -4.87 -14.31
C LYS A 461 0.14 -3.97 -15.11
N LEU A 462 0.09 -2.66 -14.89
CA LEU A 462 0.83 -1.59 -15.58
C LEU A 462 0.35 -1.29 -17.01
N MET A 463 -0.71 -1.92 -17.50
CA MET A 463 -1.25 -1.65 -18.83
C MET A 463 -2.64 -1.02 -18.78
N GLY A 464 -2.70 0.32 -18.74
CA GLY A 464 -3.95 1.08 -18.83
C GLY A 464 -4.67 0.97 -20.19
N SER A 465 -3.96 0.52 -21.21
CA SER A 465 -4.48 0.33 -22.57
C SER A 465 -5.32 -0.92 -22.75
N TYR A 466 -5.20 -1.91 -21.86
CA TYR A 466 -5.88 -3.19 -21.99
C TYR A 466 -6.62 -3.60 -20.72
N PHE A 467 -7.73 -4.28 -20.90
CA PHE A 467 -8.62 -4.66 -19.81
C PHE A 467 -8.04 -5.72 -18.87
N GLY A 468 -7.02 -6.45 -19.26
CA GLY A 468 -6.27 -7.32 -18.36
C GLY A 468 -5.56 -6.55 -17.24
N GLY A 469 -5.23 -5.27 -17.47
CA GLY A 469 -4.69 -4.38 -16.44
C GLY A 469 -5.76 -3.64 -15.64
N THR A 470 -6.91 -3.32 -16.23
CA THR A 470 -7.88 -2.38 -15.65
C THR A 470 -9.22 -2.99 -15.25
N ARG A 471 -9.72 -4.03 -15.94
CA ARG A 471 -11.07 -4.59 -15.67
C ARG A 471 -11.00 -5.63 -14.59
N GLN A 472 -11.65 -5.33 -13.46
CA GLN A 472 -11.68 -6.22 -12.29
C GLN A 472 -13.13 -6.55 -11.89
N PRO A 473 -13.41 -7.76 -11.39
CA PRO A 473 -14.70 -8.06 -10.80
C PRO A 473 -14.94 -7.25 -9.51
N LEU A 474 -16.18 -6.80 -9.33
CA LEU A 474 -16.65 -6.17 -8.10
C LEU A 474 -17.91 -6.88 -7.63
N ALA A 475 -17.94 -7.35 -6.38
CA ALA A 475 -19.18 -7.78 -5.72
C ALA A 475 -19.62 -6.72 -4.70
N VAL A 476 -20.91 -6.38 -4.69
CA VAL A 476 -21.52 -5.43 -3.75
C VAL A 476 -22.70 -6.10 -3.05
N ALA A 477 -22.68 -6.09 -1.72
CA ALA A 477 -23.75 -6.66 -0.91
C ALA A 477 -24.18 -5.67 0.18
N TRP A 478 -25.47 -5.57 0.42
CA TRP A 478 -26.09 -4.94 1.59
C TRP A 478 -27.42 -5.65 1.82
N PRO A 479 -27.42 -6.77 2.55
CA PRO A 479 -28.55 -7.72 2.55
C PRO A 479 -29.90 -7.10 2.88
N ALA A 480 -29.97 -6.09 3.78
CA ALA A 480 -31.23 -5.42 4.09
C ALA A 480 -31.77 -4.50 2.96
N HIS A 481 -30.94 -4.05 2.03
CA HIS A 481 -31.29 -3.01 1.07
C HIS A 481 -31.05 -3.39 -0.40
N ILE A 482 -30.07 -4.23 -0.70
CA ILE A 482 -29.76 -4.69 -2.05
C ILE A 482 -30.30 -6.11 -2.22
N LYS A 483 -31.27 -6.28 -3.07
CA LYS A 483 -31.79 -7.61 -3.40
C LYS A 483 -30.72 -8.38 -4.19
N ALA A 484 -30.39 -9.57 -3.71
CA ALA A 484 -29.47 -10.46 -4.40
C ALA A 484 -29.98 -10.79 -5.81
N ASP A 485 -29.09 -10.67 -6.80
CA ASP A 485 -29.40 -10.95 -8.20
C ASP A 485 -28.16 -11.57 -8.87
N PRO A 486 -28.26 -12.79 -9.41
CA PRO A 486 -27.14 -13.47 -10.06
C PRO A 486 -26.75 -12.87 -11.42
N LEU A 487 -27.58 -11.99 -11.99
CA LEU A 487 -27.23 -11.34 -13.25
C LEU A 487 -26.10 -10.34 -13.06
N ALA A 488 -25.03 -10.53 -13.80
CA ALA A 488 -23.93 -9.60 -13.79
C ALA A 488 -24.35 -8.19 -14.26
N ARG A 489 -23.86 -7.17 -13.61
CA ARG A 489 -24.06 -5.76 -13.98
C ARG A 489 -23.11 -5.41 -15.12
N PRO A 490 -23.62 -5.16 -16.35
CA PRO A 490 -22.78 -4.90 -17.52
C PRO A 490 -22.48 -3.42 -17.74
N GLN A 491 -22.97 -2.52 -16.87
CA GLN A 491 -22.70 -1.10 -16.97
C GLN A 491 -21.21 -0.82 -16.74
N PHE A 492 -20.65 0.09 -17.53
CA PHE A 492 -19.26 0.52 -17.38
C PHE A 492 -19.11 1.37 -16.11
N HIS A 493 -18.27 0.92 -15.19
CA HIS A 493 -17.94 1.64 -13.97
C HIS A 493 -16.44 1.66 -13.72
N HIS A 494 -16.02 2.61 -12.92
CA HIS A 494 -14.62 2.79 -12.51
C HIS A 494 -14.53 2.89 -10.99
N VAL A 495 -13.36 2.61 -10.44
CA VAL A 495 -13.09 2.65 -8.99
C VAL A 495 -13.46 3.98 -8.33
N ILE A 496 -13.41 5.09 -9.07
CA ILE A 496 -13.84 6.43 -8.58
C ILE A 496 -15.35 6.51 -8.27
N ASP A 497 -16.14 5.53 -8.72
CA ASP A 497 -17.59 5.51 -8.52
C ASP A 497 -18.00 5.01 -7.13
N VAL A 498 -17.08 4.38 -6.40
CA VAL A 498 -17.35 3.83 -5.07
C VAL A 498 -17.65 4.95 -4.07
N ALA A 499 -16.87 6.04 -4.06
CA ALA A 499 -17.06 7.15 -3.12
C ALA A 499 -18.44 7.82 -3.26
N PRO A 500 -18.89 8.31 -4.45
CA PRO A 500 -20.21 8.89 -4.59
C PRO A 500 -21.35 7.88 -4.37
N THR A 501 -21.12 6.58 -4.61
CA THR A 501 -22.09 5.53 -4.27
C THR A 501 -22.29 5.42 -2.76
N ILE A 502 -21.21 5.43 -2.00
CA ILE A 502 -21.27 5.44 -0.52
C ILE A 502 -22.00 6.68 -0.03
N TYR A 503 -21.69 7.86 -0.56
CA TYR A 503 -22.33 9.10 -0.14
C TYR A 503 -23.84 9.08 -0.42
N GLU A 504 -24.27 8.61 -1.59
CA GLU A 504 -25.69 8.48 -1.91
C GLU A 504 -26.40 7.46 -1.01
N LEU A 505 -25.84 6.26 -0.83
CA LEU A 505 -26.42 5.21 0.01
C LEU A 505 -26.49 5.58 1.50
N THR A 506 -25.60 6.48 1.96
CA THR A 506 -25.59 6.99 3.35
C THR A 506 -26.32 8.31 3.50
N ASN A 507 -26.88 8.87 2.41
CA ASN A 507 -27.48 10.19 2.36
C ASN A 507 -26.55 11.31 2.87
N ILE A 508 -25.26 11.21 2.52
CA ILE A 508 -24.25 12.21 2.82
C ILE A 508 -24.02 13.09 1.60
N THR A 509 -24.17 14.40 1.75
CA THR A 509 -23.81 15.35 0.71
C THR A 509 -22.29 15.51 0.67
N PRO A 510 -21.65 15.35 -0.50
CA PRO A 510 -20.21 15.61 -0.63
C PRO A 510 -19.88 17.03 -0.16
N PRO A 511 -18.91 17.23 0.74
CA PRO A 511 -18.58 18.56 1.27
C PRO A 511 -17.90 19.44 0.22
N HIS A 512 -18.14 20.76 0.29
CA HIS A 512 -17.42 21.76 -0.47
C HIS A 512 -16.16 22.25 0.25
N ILE A 513 -16.17 22.23 1.58
CA ILE A 513 -15.03 22.62 2.41
C ILE A 513 -14.78 21.54 3.46
N VAL A 514 -13.53 21.10 3.59
CA VAL A 514 -13.09 20.18 4.65
C VAL A 514 -11.86 20.78 5.34
N ASN A 515 -11.90 20.94 6.65
CA ASN A 515 -10.82 21.55 7.45
C ASN A 515 -10.36 22.93 6.91
N GLY A 516 -11.31 23.71 6.36
CA GLY A 516 -11.03 25.04 5.80
C GLY A 516 -10.47 25.02 4.37
N ILE A 517 -10.34 23.85 3.75
CA ILE A 517 -9.83 23.70 2.38
C ILE A 517 -11.01 23.39 1.44
N GLU A 518 -11.12 24.18 0.37
CA GLU A 518 -12.10 23.96 -0.70
C GLU A 518 -11.82 22.61 -1.37
N GLN A 519 -12.89 21.84 -1.63
CA GLN A 519 -12.78 20.50 -2.17
C GLN A 519 -12.95 20.48 -3.68
N ASP A 520 -12.05 19.78 -4.34
CA ASP A 520 -12.15 19.49 -5.77
C ASP A 520 -13.43 18.69 -6.08
N PRO A 521 -14.02 18.85 -7.26
CA PRO A 521 -15.22 18.10 -7.64
C PRO A 521 -14.93 16.60 -7.73
N ILE A 522 -15.90 15.80 -7.27
CA ILE A 522 -15.87 14.35 -7.45
C ILE A 522 -16.09 14.01 -8.93
N ALA A 523 -15.23 13.15 -9.50
CA ALA A 523 -15.31 12.71 -10.89
C ALA A 523 -16.12 11.41 -11.06
N GLY A 524 -16.28 10.66 -9.95
CA GLY A 524 -17.09 9.45 -9.92
C GLY A 524 -18.59 9.73 -10.03
N ILE A 525 -19.33 8.73 -10.48
CA ILE A 525 -20.80 8.73 -10.50
C ILE A 525 -21.31 7.61 -9.59
N SER A 526 -22.50 7.80 -8.99
CA SER A 526 -23.06 6.74 -8.16
C SER A 526 -23.51 5.52 -8.99
N MET A 527 -23.26 4.33 -8.46
CA MET A 527 -23.65 3.04 -9.03
C MET A 527 -25.04 2.57 -8.57
N THR A 528 -25.78 3.34 -7.76
CA THR A 528 -27.04 2.95 -7.14
C THR A 528 -28.09 2.49 -8.17
N TYR A 529 -28.17 3.15 -9.31
CA TYR A 529 -29.05 2.77 -10.41
C TYR A 529 -28.79 1.35 -10.94
N ALA A 530 -27.50 0.95 -11.03
CA ALA A 530 -27.08 -0.36 -11.50
C ALA A 530 -27.19 -1.43 -10.39
N LEU A 531 -27.05 -1.04 -9.10
CA LEU A 531 -27.37 -1.94 -7.99
C LEU A 531 -28.82 -2.39 -8.03
N ALA A 532 -29.73 -1.48 -8.37
CA ALA A 532 -31.18 -1.74 -8.40
C ALA A 532 -31.61 -2.53 -9.63
N ASP A 533 -31.03 -2.29 -10.81
CA ASP A 533 -31.46 -2.89 -12.08
C ASP A 533 -30.27 -3.24 -13.00
N ALA A 534 -30.11 -4.53 -13.30
CA ALA A 534 -29.09 -5.04 -14.22
C ALA A 534 -29.27 -4.53 -15.67
N LYS A 535 -30.48 -4.09 -16.04
CA LYS A 535 -30.80 -3.61 -17.36
C LYS A 535 -30.83 -2.09 -17.49
N ALA A 536 -30.56 -1.38 -16.41
CA ALA A 536 -30.46 0.08 -16.44
C ALA A 536 -29.44 0.54 -17.47
N ALA A 537 -29.71 1.64 -18.17
CA ALA A 537 -28.76 2.24 -19.08
C ALA A 537 -27.51 2.71 -18.31
N GLY A 538 -26.33 2.51 -18.87
CA GLY A 538 -25.09 3.00 -18.27
C GLY A 538 -25.08 4.52 -18.18
N MET A 539 -24.59 5.05 -17.07
CA MET A 539 -24.53 6.50 -16.83
C MET A 539 -23.10 7.06 -16.97
N ARG A 540 -22.10 6.21 -17.04
CA ARG A 540 -20.72 6.66 -17.28
C ARG A 540 -20.48 6.72 -18.79
N HIS A 541 -20.29 7.94 -19.27
CA HIS A 541 -20.07 8.18 -20.69
C HIS A 541 -18.59 8.21 -21.05
N THR A 542 -17.73 8.72 -20.16
CA THR A 542 -16.30 8.91 -20.45
C THR A 542 -15.45 8.47 -19.27
N GLN A 543 -14.36 7.76 -19.54
CA GLN A 543 -13.31 7.45 -18.58
C GLN A 543 -11.95 7.36 -19.28
N PHE A 544 -10.96 8.10 -18.80
CA PHE A 544 -9.59 7.98 -19.27
C PHE A 544 -8.77 7.03 -18.37
N PHE A 545 -7.70 6.49 -18.95
CA PHE A 545 -6.72 5.61 -18.30
C PHE A 545 -5.34 6.04 -18.75
N ASP A 546 -4.40 6.13 -17.83
CA ASP A 546 -2.97 6.29 -18.14
C ASP A 546 -2.14 5.77 -16.96
N ILE A 547 -1.30 4.76 -17.21
CA ILE A 547 -0.29 4.27 -16.29
C ILE A 547 0.99 4.03 -17.07
N MET A 548 2.06 4.72 -16.68
CA MET A 548 3.39 4.59 -17.30
C MET A 548 3.35 4.68 -18.83
N ALA A 549 2.56 5.62 -19.38
CA ALA A 549 2.30 5.84 -20.78
C ALA A 549 1.45 4.79 -21.52
N SER A 550 1.10 3.69 -20.87
CA SER A 550 0.05 2.79 -21.34
C SER A 550 -1.29 3.42 -21.06
N ARG A 551 -2.03 3.81 -22.10
CA ARG A 551 -3.17 4.72 -21.96
C ARG A 551 -4.37 4.35 -22.80
N GLY A 552 -5.53 4.86 -22.42
CA GLY A 552 -6.77 4.66 -23.17
C GLY A 552 -7.86 5.63 -22.76
N ILE A 553 -8.89 5.70 -23.58
CA ILE A 553 -10.12 6.48 -23.36
C ILE A 553 -11.33 5.66 -23.72
N TYR A 554 -12.26 5.54 -22.77
CA TYR A 554 -13.60 5.03 -23.00
C TYR A 554 -14.55 6.17 -23.31
N HIS A 555 -15.38 6.01 -24.31
CA HIS A 555 -16.51 6.90 -24.56
C HIS A 555 -17.65 6.15 -25.25
N ASP A 556 -18.80 6.05 -24.58
CA ASP A 556 -20.07 5.50 -25.10
C ASP A 556 -19.89 4.20 -25.93
N GLY A 557 -19.30 3.17 -25.31
CA GLY A 557 -19.09 1.85 -25.92
C GLY A 557 -17.87 1.75 -26.83
N TRP A 558 -17.14 2.84 -27.05
CA TRP A 558 -15.87 2.83 -27.76
C TRP A 558 -14.69 2.93 -26.79
N PHE A 559 -13.59 2.27 -27.12
CA PHE A 559 -12.35 2.35 -26.39
C PHE A 559 -11.18 2.51 -27.36
N ALA A 560 -10.48 3.65 -27.26
CA ALA A 560 -9.25 3.86 -28.01
C ALA A 560 -8.06 3.80 -27.05
N SER A 561 -6.99 3.12 -27.44
CA SER A 561 -5.85 2.91 -26.56
C SER A 561 -4.50 2.88 -27.27
N ALA A 562 -3.43 3.16 -26.54
CA ALA A 562 -2.04 3.01 -26.96
C ALA A 562 -1.24 2.32 -25.86
N PRO A 563 -0.59 1.17 -26.14
CA PRO A 563 0.11 0.39 -25.11
C PRO A 563 1.33 1.10 -24.52
N GLY A 564 1.88 2.10 -25.20
CA GLY A 564 3.09 2.77 -24.77
C GLY A 564 4.36 1.96 -25.06
N PRO A 565 5.52 2.40 -24.55
CA PRO A 565 6.82 1.83 -24.90
C PRO A 565 7.18 0.57 -24.10
N ARG A 566 6.40 0.18 -23.10
CA ARG A 566 6.73 -0.88 -22.14
C ARG A 566 5.83 -2.09 -22.27
N GLU A 567 6.44 -3.28 -22.34
CA GLU A 567 5.78 -4.56 -22.09
C GLU A 567 6.16 -5.01 -20.67
N PRO A 568 5.23 -5.08 -19.70
CA PRO A 568 5.56 -5.36 -18.29
C PRO A 568 6.28 -6.70 -18.02
N TRP A 569 6.11 -7.67 -18.92
CA TRP A 569 6.77 -8.99 -18.84
C TRP A 569 8.16 -9.02 -19.48
N VAL A 570 8.65 -7.90 -20.02
CA VAL A 570 10.00 -7.77 -20.55
C VAL A 570 10.82 -6.94 -19.57
N GLY A 571 11.80 -7.57 -18.93
CA GLY A 571 12.60 -6.94 -17.88
C GLY A 571 13.46 -5.76 -18.36
N GLY A 572 13.76 -4.87 -17.42
CA GLY A 572 14.64 -3.72 -17.63
C GLY A 572 13.96 -2.50 -18.24
N ILE A 573 14.72 -1.44 -18.42
CA ILE A 573 14.24 -0.21 -19.08
C ILE A 573 14.12 -0.49 -20.58
N PRO A 574 12.94 -0.26 -21.19
CA PRO A 574 12.77 -0.48 -22.62
C PRO A 574 13.78 0.32 -23.45
N LYS A 575 14.34 -0.31 -24.46
CA LYS A 575 15.22 0.39 -25.40
C LYS A 575 14.46 1.53 -26.06
N GLY A 576 15.07 2.72 -26.10
CA GLY A 576 14.47 3.90 -26.70
C GLY A 576 13.41 4.61 -25.84
N VAL A 577 13.16 4.20 -24.58
CA VAL A 577 12.21 4.88 -23.72
C VAL A 577 12.55 6.37 -23.53
N ARG A 578 13.82 6.73 -23.55
CA ARG A 578 14.27 8.13 -23.44
C ARG A 578 13.93 8.98 -24.67
N ASP A 579 13.82 8.35 -25.82
CA ASP A 579 13.51 8.98 -27.12
C ASP A 579 12.04 8.76 -27.51
N TRP A 580 11.27 8.06 -26.67
CA TRP A 580 9.88 7.77 -26.95
C TRP A 580 9.04 9.06 -26.95
N SER A 581 8.07 9.10 -27.85
CA SER A 581 7.11 10.21 -27.95
C SER A 581 5.68 9.67 -28.08
N PRO A 582 4.74 10.17 -27.27
CA PRO A 582 3.34 9.79 -27.39
C PRO A 582 2.71 10.18 -28.73
N LEU A 583 3.34 11.12 -29.47
CA LEU A 583 2.85 11.60 -30.77
C LEU A 583 3.04 10.57 -31.88
N THR A 584 3.96 9.62 -31.71
CA THR A 584 4.30 8.59 -32.71
C THR A 584 3.74 7.22 -32.36
N ASP A 585 3.05 7.08 -31.24
CA ASP A 585 2.47 5.81 -30.83
C ASP A 585 1.37 5.32 -31.78
N LYS A 586 1.36 4.02 -32.01
CA LYS A 586 0.22 3.35 -32.63
C LYS A 586 -0.95 3.32 -31.67
N TRP A 587 -2.06 3.87 -32.09
CA TRP A 587 -3.33 3.75 -31.39
C TRP A 587 -4.16 2.60 -31.99
N GLU A 588 -4.92 1.95 -31.14
CA GLU A 588 -5.89 0.91 -31.44
C GLU A 588 -7.29 1.40 -31.07
N LEU A 589 -8.34 0.86 -31.72
CA LEU A 589 -9.72 1.26 -31.49
C LEU A 589 -10.62 0.03 -31.37
N TYR A 590 -11.45 -0.02 -30.37
CA TYR A 590 -12.35 -1.13 -30.08
C TYR A 590 -13.79 -0.64 -29.84
N ASN A 591 -14.78 -1.39 -30.36
CA ASN A 591 -16.18 -1.22 -29.96
C ASN A 591 -16.48 -2.27 -28.86
N ILE A 592 -16.35 -1.89 -27.59
CA ILE A 592 -16.42 -2.83 -26.46
C ILE A 592 -17.84 -3.32 -26.12
N ASP A 593 -18.87 -2.78 -26.76
CA ASP A 593 -20.22 -3.33 -26.68
C ASP A 593 -20.41 -4.55 -27.59
N LYS A 594 -19.54 -4.67 -28.61
CA LYS A 594 -19.53 -5.79 -29.57
C LYS A 594 -18.29 -6.68 -29.42
N ASP A 595 -17.23 -6.15 -28.86
CA ASP A 595 -15.94 -6.82 -28.63
C ASP A 595 -15.60 -6.74 -27.14
N TRP A 596 -16.05 -7.76 -26.41
CA TRP A 596 -15.90 -7.82 -24.96
C TRP A 596 -14.46 -7.73 -24.46
N SER A 597 -13.51 -8.27 -25.22
CA SER A 597 -12.15 -8.54 -24.78
C SER A 597 -11.07 -7.70 -25.48
N GLN A 598 -11.44 -6.75 -26.33
CA GLN A 598 -10.50 -6.01 -27.19
C GLN A 598 -9.74 -6.94 -28.16
N ALA A 599 -10.48 -7.84 -28.84
CA ALA A 599 -9.89 -8.82 -29.74
C ALA A 599 -9.66 -8.25 -31.17
N HIS A 600 -10.43 -7.22 -31.58
CA HIS A 600 -10.47 -6.71 -32.94
C HIS A 600 -10.17 -5.21 -33.01
N ASP A 601 -8.95 -4.87 -33.44
CA ASP A 601 -8.57 -3.46 -33.66
C ASP A 601 -9.28 -2.90 -34.90
N LEU A 602 -10.12 -1.91 -34.69
CA LEU A 602 -10.94 -1.23 -35.72
C LEU A 602 -10.31 0.10 -36.19
N ALA A 603 -9.10 0.46 -35.76
CA ALA A 603 -8.46 1.75 -36.03
C ALA A 603 -8.36 2.05 -37.52
N ALA A 604 -7.93 1.07 -38.30
CA ALA A 604 -7.77 1.22 -39.78
C ALA A 604 -9.12 1.41 -40.52
N SER A 605 -10.20 0.80 -40.00
CA SER A 605 -11.54 0.87 -40.61
C SER A 605 -12.39 2.06 -40.13
N ASN A 606 -11.99 2.72 -39.03
CA ASN A 606 -12.72 3.84 -38.41
C ASN A 606 -11.79 5.01 -38.04
N PRO A 607 -11.04 5.58 -39.02
CA PRO A 607 -10.03 6.59 -38.71
C PRO A 607 -10.59 7.89 -38.14
N GLU A 608 -11.81 8.28 -38.55
CA GLU A 608 -12.49 9.47 -38.02
C GLU A 608 -12.86 9.27 -36.54
N LYS A 609 -13.41 8.11 -36.17
CA LYS A 609 -13.72 7.80 -34.76
C LYS A 609 -12.44 7.72 -33.92
N LEU A 610 -11.37 7.15 -34.45
CA LEU A 610 -10.10 7.14 -33.74
C LEU A 610 -9.57 8.56 -33.50
N ALA A 611 -9.68 9.47 -34.46
CA ALA A 611 -9.27 10.86 -34.32
C ALA A 611 -10.09 11.55 -33.21
N GLU A 612 -11.44 11.41 -33.25
CA GLU A 612 -12.32 11.93 -32.21
C GLU A 612 -11.91 11.44 -30.79
N MET A 613 -11.66 10.13 -30.66
CA MET A 613 -11.29 9.54 -29.37
C MET A 613 -9.92 10.03 -28.88
N LYS A 614 -8.96 10.22 -29.77
CA LYS A 614 -7.65 10.79 -29.42
C LYS A 614 -7.76 12.24 -28.95
N ASP A 615 -8.59 13.03 -29.60
CA ASP A 615 -8.84 14.42 -29.18
C ASP A 615 -9.50 14.45 -27.80
N LEU A 616 -10.50 13.58 -27.57
CA LEU A 616 -11.15 13.43 -26.28
C LEU A 616 -10.16 13.00 -25.19
N PHE A 617 -9.23 12.08 -25.49
CA PHE A 617 -8.18 11.68 -24.55
C PHE A 617 -7.32 12.89 -24.14
N LEU A 618 -6.94 13.76 -25.04
CA LEU A 618 -6.15 14.97 -24.72
C LEU A 618 -6.94 15.95 -23.86
N VAL A 619 -8.23 16.13 -24.12
CA VAL A 619 -9.13 16.95 -23.30
C VAL A 619 -9.18 16.40 -21.87
N GLU A 620 -9.46 15.10 -21.71
CA GLU A 620 -9.53 14.48 -20.39
C GLU A 620 -8.16 14.43 -19.69
N SER A 621 -7.06 14.22 -20.42
CA SER A 621 -5.70 14.31 -19.85
C SER A 621 -5.39 15.69 -19.29
N THR A 622 -5.75 16.75 -20.01
CA THR A 622 -5.56 18.13 -19.55
C THR A 622 -6.42 18.42 -18.30
N LYS A 623 -7.68 18.02 -18.33
CA LYS A 623 -8.62 18.19 -17.20
C LYS A 623 -8.15 17.47 -15.95
N ASN A 624 -7.56 16.29 -16.10
CA ASN A 624 -7.14 15.42 -15.02
C ASN A 624 -5.65 15.52 -14.66
N LYS A 625 -4.97 16.59 -15.02
CA LYS A 625 -3.54 16.81 -14.71
C LYS A 625 -2.59 15.70 -15.25
N ASN A 626 -3.01 14.98 -16.30
CA ASN A 626 -2.23 13.89 -16.89
C ASN A 626 -1.23 14.38 -17.95
N LEU A 627 -0.67 15.58 -17.74
CA LEU A 627 0.38 16.12 -18.61
C LEU A 627 1.67 16.31 -17.80
N PRO A 628 2.83 16.01 -18.41
CA PRO A 628 3.03 15.50 -19.77
C PRO A 628 2.53 14.05 -19.90
N ILE A 629 2.03 13.66 -21.10
CA ILE A 629 1.68 12.26 -21.37
C ILE A 629 2.94 11.41 -21.24
N GLY A 630 2.85 10.36 -20.42
CA GLY A 630 4.02 9.56 -20.06
C GLY A 630 4.78 10.11 -18.86
N GLY A 631 4.22 11.10 -18.14
CA GLY A 631 4.80 11.63 -16.89
C GLY A 631 5.11 10.52 -15.88
N GLY A 632 4.31 9.46 -15.83
CA GLY A 632 4.59 8.29 -15.00
C GLY A 632 5.82 7.46 -15.40
N LEU A 633 6.36 7.64 -16.61
CA LEU A 633 7.67 7.06 -17.00
C LEU A 633 8.85 7.91 -16.51
N TRP A 634 8.61 9.19 -16.25
CA TRP A 634 9.61 10.14 -15.80
C TRP A 634 9.83 10.03 -14.30
N SER A 635 10.26 8.88 -13.86
CA SER A 635 10.68 8.71 -12.49
C SER A 635 11.99 9.49 -12.26
N THR A 636 12.05 10.27 -11.19
CA THR A 636 13.28 10.93 -10.75
C THR A 636 14.41 9.92 -10.57
N ALA A 637 14.11 8.71 -10.09
CA ALA A 637 15.08 7.65 -9.92
C ALA A 637 15.78 7.22 -11.22
N LEU A 638 15.10 7.32 -12.37
CA LEU A 638 15.61 6.85 -13.66
C LEU A 638 16.18 7.98 -14.54
N PHE A 639 15.56 9.16 -14.50
CA PHE A 639 15.88 10.26 -15.40
C PHE A 639 16.62 11.40 -14.73
N HIS A 640 16.35 11.61 -13.43
CA HIS A 640 16.92 12.65 -12.59
C HIS A 640 17.31 12.07 -11.22
N PRO A 641 18.24 11.11 -11.18
CA PRO A 641 18.64 10.48 -9.92
C PRO A 641 19.26 11.47 -8.92
N GLU A 642 19.72 12.62 -9.39
CA GLU A 642 20.19 13.75 -8.58
C GLU A 642 19.06 14.43 -7.80
N ASP A 643 17.83 14.38 -8.32
CA ASP A 643 16.63 14.99 -7.74
C ASP A 643 15.74 13.96 -7.03
N ALA A 644 16.12 12.67 -7.05
CA ALA A 644 15.36 11.65 -6.36
C ALA A 644 15.21 12.00 -4.87
N PRO A 645 14.03 11.82 -4.25
CA PRO A 645 13.83 12.03 -2.82
C PRO A 645 14.69 11.05 -2.03
N ALA A 646 15.99 11.32 -1.99
CA ALA A 646 16.95 10.64 -1.15
C ALA A 646 17.28 11.57 0.01
N SER A 647 17.66 11.00 1.16
CA SER A 647 18.29 11.78 2.21
C SER A 647 19.39 12.64 1.58
N PRO A 648 19.37 13.97 1.70
CA PRO A 648 20.42 14.84 1.20
C PRO A 648 21.75 14.63 1.93
N LEU A 649 21.74 13.78 2.95
CA LEU A 649 22.90 13.49 3.77
C LEU A 649 23.91 12.63 2.99
N THR A 650 25.16 12.99 3.11
CA THR A 650 26.32 12.18 2.64
C THR A 650 27.10 11.62 3.80
N GLU A 651 26.72 11.98 5.03
CA GLU A 651 27.34 11.55 6.27
C GLU A 651 26.28 11.42 7.37
N TRP A 652 26.33 10.35 8.12
CA TRP A 652 25.47 10.03 9.27
C TRP A 652 26.34 9.79 10.50
N THR A 653 25.87 10.25 11.64
CA THR A 653 26.46 9.94 12.94
C THR A 653 25.40 9.42 13.88
N PHE A 654 25.64 8.27 14.45
CA PHE A 654 24.80 7.63 15.47
C PHE A 654 25.63 7.48 16.75
N ASP A 655 25.18 8.09 17.81
CA ASP A 655 25.88 8.01 19.10
C ASP A 655 25.48 6.78 19.92
N ASN A 656 24.40 6.10 19.51
CA ASN A 656 23.86 4.88 20.13
C ASN A 656 23.26 3.97 19.05
N PRO A 657 23.02 2.69 19.35
CA PRO A 657 22.24 1.80 18.51
C PRO A 657 20.89 2.42 18.10
N LEU A 658 20.46 2.18 16.89
CA LEU A 658 19.22 2.66 16.30
C LEU A 658 18.61 1.51 15.49
N THR A 659 17.30 1.33 15.60
CA THR A 659 16.57 0.31 14.85
C THR A 659 15.34 0.88 14.15
N GLY A 660 14.87 0.18 13.10
CA GLY A 660 13.66 0.55 12.42
C GLY A 660 13.77 1.80 11.53
N MET A 661 14.97 2.11 11.01
CA MET A 661 15.13 3.21 10.06
C MET A 661 14.78 2.69 8.64
N PRO A 662 13.72 3.21 7.98
CA PRO A 662 13.36 2.76 6.63
C PRO A 662 14.52 2.92 5.65
N GLU A 663 14.66 1.98 4.70
CA GLU A 663 15.73 2.05 3.70
C GLU A 663 15.72 3.36 2.91
N SER A 664 14.54 3.93 2.65
CA SER A 664 14.40 5.22 1.95
C SER A 664 15.13 6.37 2.66
N ALA A 665 15.17 6.36 4.00
CA ALA A 665 15.84 7.35 4.84
C ALA A 665 17.27 6.96 5.23
N ALA A 666 17.65 5.70 5.02
CA ALA A 666 18.92 5.13 5.47
C ALA A 666 20.11 5.46 4.54
N PRO A 667 21.34 5.32 5.02
CA PRO A 667 22.52 5.32 4.15
C PRO A 667 22.40 4.22 3.09
N LYS A 668 22.62 4.56 1.82
CA LYS A 668 22.52 3.62 0.69
C LYS A 668 23.74 2.69 0.62
N LEU A 669 23.91 1.87 1.67
CA LEU A 669 24.94 0.84 1.73
C LEU A 669 24.67 -0.21 0.62
N GLY A 670 25.74 -0.75 0.03
CA GLY A 670 25.61 -1.69 -1.08
C GLY A 670 25.29 -1.05 -2.44
N LYS A 671 24.95 0.25 -2.48
CA LYS A 671 24.74 1.03 -3.70
C LYS A 671 25.87 2.03 -3.95
N ASN A 672 26.22 2.79 -2.93
CA ASN A 672 27.22 3.85 -3.02
C ASN A 672 28.56 3.40 -2.39
N SER A 673 29.69 3.96 -2.92
CA SER A 673 30.95 3.84 -2.21
C SER A 673 30.83 4.47 -0.81
N SER A 674 31.17 3.75 0.23
CA SER A 674 30.96 4.18 1.61
C SER A 674 32.03 3.71 2.57
N LEU A 675 32.15 4.41 3.68
CA LEU A 675 32.91 3.98 4.84
C LEU A 675 32.02 3.99 6.07
N VAL A 676 31.84 2.83 6.67
CA VAL A 676 31.24 2.65 8.00
C VAL A 676 32.34 2.52 9.02
N THR A 677 32.29 3.34 10.07
CA THR A 677 33.24 3.28 11.21
C THR A 677 32.47 3.10 12.49
N MET A 678 32.82 2.13 13.29
CA MET A 678 32.14 1.80 14.56
C MET A 678 33.16 1.67 15.70
N GLU A 679 32.83 2.26 16.84
CA GLU A 679 33.56 2.10 18.11
C GLU A 679 32.82 1.03 18.93
N LEU A 680 33.52 -0.04 19.28
CA LEU A 680 32.93 -1.19 19.98
C LEU A 680 33.66 -1.43 21.31
N ASP A 681 32.90 -1.90 22.31
CA ASP A 681 33.50 -2.61 23.46
C ASP A 681 33.18 -4.10 23.32
N VAL A 682 34.21 -4.87 22.98
CA VAL A 682 34.09 -6.27 22.54
C VAL A 682 34.29 -7.21 23.74
N PRO A 683 33.28 -8.03 24.11
CA PRO A 683 33.40 -9.02 25.17
C PRO A 683 34.22 -10.25 24.72
N ALA A 684 34.63 -11.09 25.66
CA ALA A 684 35.41 -12.31 25.38
C ALA A 684 34.66 -13.33 24.48
N ASN A 685 33.34 -13.32 24.49
CA ASN A 685 32.49 -14.20 23.72
C ASN A 685 31.63 -13.39 22.72
N ALA A 686 32.26 -12.45 22.04
CA ALA A 686 31.57 -11.54 21.14
C ALA A 686 30.75 -12.27 20.07
N ASN A 687 29.48 -11.90 19.98
CA ASN A 687 28.52 -12.37 18.99
C ASN A 687 27.47 -11.27 18.77
N GLY A 688 26.88 -11.25 17.57
CA GLY A 688 25.73 -10.39 17.25
C GLY A 688 25.99 -9.43 16.09
N VAL A 689 24.92 -8.81 15.63
CA VAL A 689 24.92 -7.88 14.49
C VAL A 689 25.46 -6.53 14.93
N LEU A 690 26.37 -5.97 14.15
CA LEU A 690 26.87 -4.61 14.32
C LEU A 690 25.99 -3.61 13.55
N TYR A 691 25.66 -3.92 12.28
CA TYR A 691 24.62 -3.24 11.52
C TYR A 691 24.04 -4.17 10.45
N ALA A 692 22.81 -3.92 10.06
CA ALA A 692 22.13 -4.55 8.93
C ALA A 692 21.35 -3.50 8.13
N LEU A 693 21.24 -3.68 6.83
CA LEU A 693 20.36 -2.91 5.95
C LEU A 693 19.59 -3.90 5.10
N ALA A 694 18.27 -3.75 5.13
CA ALA A 694 17.28 -4.59 4.44
C ALA A 694 17.15 -5.98 5.08
N GLY A 695 16.99 -7.07 4.31
CA GLY A 695 16.58 -8.32 4.92
C GLY A 695 16.97 -9.54 4.09
N PHE A 696 16.19 -10.62 4.28
CA PHE A 696 16.49 -11.91 3.62
C PHE A 696 16.39 -11.84 2.10
N SER A 697 15.41 -11.08 1.57
CA SER A 697 15.21 -10.88 0.13
C SER A 697 16.36 -10.16 -0.57
N GLY A 698 17.20 -9.46 0.20
CA GLY A 698 18.41 -8.76 -0.27
C GLY A 698 18.89 -7.80 0.80
N GLY A 699 20.19 -7.61 0.93
CA GLY A 699 20.70 -6.70 1.95
C GLY A 699 22.20 -6.79 2.20
N VAL A 700 22.66 -5.96 3.13
CA VAL A 700 24.05 -6.00 3.63
C VAL A 700 24.06 -6.06 5.15
N THR A 701 24.95 -6.87 5.71
CA THR A 701 25.12 -6.94 7.17
C THR A 701 26.58 -7.07 7.54
N CYS A 702 26.93 -6.48 8.70
CA CYS A 702 28.20 -6.69 9.37
C CYS A 702 27.92 -7.22 10.77
N TYR A 703 28.48 -8.35 11.11
CA TYR A 703 28.18 -9.05 12.36
C TYR A 703 29.42 -9.76 12.93
N VAL A 704 29.37 -10.07 14.19
CA VAL A 704 30.37 -10.91 14.88
C VAL A 704 29.76 -12.28 15.13
N LYS A 705 30.47 -13.35 14.75
CA LYS A 705 30.10 -14.72 15.06
C LYS A 705 31.30 -15.50 15.57
N ASP A 706 31.15 -16.07 16.76
CA ASP A 706 32.23 -16.78 17.47
C ASP A 706 33.52 -15.95 17.61
N GLY A 707 33.33 -14.63 17.83
CA GLY A 707 34.41 -13.64 17.95
C GLY A 707 34.99 -13.14 16.61
N PHE A 708 34.62 -13.72 15.47
CA PHE A 708 35.14 -13.30 14.17
C PHE A 708 34.23 -12.22 13.56
N LEU A 709 34.82 -11.18 12.99
CA LEU A 709 34.12 -10.17 12.21
C LEU A 709 33.74 -10.73 10.85
N ASN A 710 32.47 -10.58 10.47
CA ASN A 710 31.93 -11.01 9.20
C ASN A 710 31.20 -9.83 8.53
N TYR A 711 31.26 -9.81 7.20
CA TYR A 711 30.43 -8.98 6.34
C TYR A 711 29.76 -9.87 5.31
N GLU A 712 28.49 -9.65 5.06
CA GLU A 712 27.76 -10.36 4.01
C GLU A 712 27.00 -9.37 3.14
N PHE A 713 27.14 -9.57 1.84
CA PHE A 713 26.30 -8.93 0.81
C PHE A 713 25.40 -10.00 0.20
N ASN A 714 24.11 -9.89 0.47
CA ASN A 714 23.08 -10.75 -0.07
C ASN A 714 22.51 -10.09 -1.35
N LEU A 715 22.93 -10.57 -2.53
CA LEU A 715 22.40 -10.12 -3.80
C LEU A 715 21.11 -10.88 -4.12
N PHE A 716 20.01 -10.46 -3.48
CA PHE A 716 18.66 -10.95 -3.74
C PHE A 716 18.56 -12.49 -3.74
N GLU A 717 19.11 -13.13 -2.73
CA GLU A 717 19.09 -14.59 -2.51
C GLU A 717 19.89 -15.41 -3.53
N VAL A 718 20.08 -14.91 -4.75
CA VAL A 718 20.76 -15.67 -5.83
C VAL A 718 22.27 -15.70 -5.68
N GLN A 719 22.85 -14.78 -4.92
CA GLN A 719 24.28 -14.75 -4.67
C GLN A 719 24.60 -14.09 -3.33
N ARG A 720 25.45 -14.75 -2.53
CA ARG A 720 25.92 -14.22 -1.26
C ARG A 720 27.44 -14.09 -1.28
N THR A 721 27.96 -12.88 -1.01
CA THR A 721 29.39 -12.62 -0.87
C THR A 721 29.69 -12.43 0.62
N LYS A 722 30.49 -13.35 1.18
CA LYS A 722 30.87 -13.34 2.61
C LYS A 722 32.34 -13.04 2.79
N ILE A 723 32.67 -12.11 3.65
CA ILE A 723 34.03 -11.75 4.02
C ILE A 723 34.19 -11.96 5.54
N ARG A 724 35.14 -12.77 5.93
CA ARG A 724 35.42 -13.08 7.34
C ARG A 724 36.81 -12.64 7.72
N SER A 725 36.96 -12.08 8.92
CA SER A 725 38.26 -11.77 9.49
C SER A 725 39.14 -13.03 9.71
N LYS A 726 40.46 -12.89 9.54
CA LYS A 726 41.39 -14.01 9.74
C LYS A 726 41.58 -14.39 11.21
N ALA A 727 41.30 -13.49 12.11
CA ALA A 727 41.41 -13.66 13.56
C ALA A 727 40.15 -13.14 14.26
N GLN A 728 39.92 -13.60 15.48
CA GLN A 728 38.88 -13.05 16.35
C GLN A 728 39.16 -11.58 16.68
N LEU A 729 38.14 -10.80 16.94
CA LEU A 729 38.26 -9.43 17.42
C LEU A 729 39.00 -9.40 18.76
N PRO A 730 39.91 -8.44 18.98
CA PRO A 730 40.51 -8.23 20.29
C PRO A 730 39.41 -7.78 21.29
N GLN A 731 39.57 -8.15 22.55
CA GLN A 731 38.66 -7.76 23.62
C GLN A 731 38.87 -6.28 24.01
N GLY A 732 37.81 -5.65 24.54
CA GLY A 732 37.78 -4.25 24.97
C GLY A 732 37.53 -3.29 23.84
N GLN A 733 38.11 -2.10 23.88
CA GLN A 733 37.87 -1.03 22.93
C GLN A 733 38.46 -1.36 21.55
N VAL A 734 37.60 -1.45 20.55
CA VAL A 734 37.96 -1.83 19.17
C VAL A 734 37.29 -0.88 18.18
N LYS A 735 38.04 -0.42 17.20
CA LYS A 735 37.52 0.30 16.04
C LYS A 735 37.36 -0.64 14.87
N VAL A 736 36.14 -0.80 14.38
CA VAL A 736 35.83 -1.55 13.16
C VAL A 736 35.53 -0.57 12.02
N GLU A 737 36.09 -0.85 10.85
CA GLU A 737 35.83 -0.08 9.62
C GLU A 737 35.43 -1.04 8.48
N VAL A 738 34.35 -0.72 7.79
CA VAL A 738 33.90 -1.38 6.55
C VAL A 738 33.94 -0.36 5.42
N GLU A 739 34.90 -0.51 4.53
CA GLU A 739 35.02 0.33 3.33
C GLU A 739 34.47 -0.42 2.12
N SER A 740 33.50 0.17 1.46
CA SER A 740 32.90 -0.33 0.21
C SER A 740 33.22 0.65 -0.91
N LYS A 741 33.76 0.17 -2.02
CA LYS A 741 34.16 1.00 -3.17
C LYS A 741 33.62 0.44 -4.47
N LEU A 742 32.76 1.20 -5.14
CA LEU A 742 32.34 0.89 -6.50
C LEU A 742 33.51 0.93 -7.45
N VAL A 743 33.65 -0.09 -8.29
CA VAL A 743 34.78 -0.21 -9.22
C VAL A 743 34.55 0.61 -10.49
N ASP A 744 33.28 0.71 -10.95
CA ASP A 744 32.93 1.39 -12.20
C ASP A 744 31.72 2.31 -12.03
N LYS A 745 30.52 1.74 -12.01
CA LYS A 745 29.23 2.44 -11.96
C LYS A 745 28.28 1.80 -10.97
N ILE A 746 27.24 2.49 -10.62
CA ILE A 746 26.09 1.94 -9.83
C ILE A 746 25.61 0.64 -10.49
N GLY A 747 25.40 -0.40 -9.68
CA GLY A 747 25.08 -1.75 -10.14
C GLY A 747 26.28 -2.57 -10.62
N GLY A 748 27.47 -1.96 -10.73
CA GLY A 748 28.71 -2.65 -11.06
C GLY A 748 29.37 -3.35 -9.87
N PRO A 749 30.56 -3.95 -10.07
CA PRO A 749 31.27 -4.60 -8.97
C PRO A 749 31.66 -3.62 -7.83
N MET A 750 31.75 -4.14 -6.60
CA MET A 750 32.10 -3.36 -5.43
C MET A 750 33.18 -4.07 -4.63
N ASP A 751 34.31 -3.40 -4.40
CA ASP A 751 35.37 -3.91 -3.53
C ASP A 751 35.03 -3.58 -2.06
N VAL A 752 35.09 -4.56 -1.20
CA VAL A 752 34.84 -4.41 0.23
C VAL A 752 36.06 -4.78 1.06
N THR A 753 36.45 -3.91 1.99
CA THR A 753 37.58 -4.10 2.88
C THR A 753 37.18 -3.93 4.34
N LEU A 754 37.45 -4.92 5.16
CA LEU A 754 37.27 -4.90 6.61
C LEU A 754 38.60 -4.53 7.31
N ARG A 755 38.54 -3.56 8.24
CA ARG A 755 39.64 -3.19 9.09
C ARG A 755 39.26 -3.26 10.56
N VAL A 756 40.24 -3.68 11.38
CA VAL A 756 40.14 -3.66 12.84
C VAL A 756 41.36 -2.88 13.37
N ASN A 757 41.08 -1.79 14.09
CA ASN A 757 42.15 -0.88 14.61
C ASN A 757 43.10 -0.38 13.51
N GLY A 758 42.57 -0.19 12.28
CA GLY A 758 43.32 0.26 11.11
C GLY A 758 43.98 -0.87 10.28
N GLU A 759 44.05 -2.09 10.80
CA GLU A 759 44.63 -3.25 10.12
C GLU A 759 43.59 -3.94 9.23
N VAL A 760 44.00 -4.28 7.97
CA VAL A 760 43.08 -5.03 7.05
C VAL A 760 42.97 -6.47 7.53
N VAL A 761 41.78 -6.90 7.90
CA VAL A 761 41.51 -8.26 8.41
C VAL A 761 40.76 -9.14 7.41
N GLY A 762 40.14 -8.55 6.39
CA GLY A 762 39.43 -9.26 5.30
C GLY A 762 39.15 -8.33 4.13
N GLN A 763 39.08 -8.88 2.92
CA GLN A 763 38.69 -8.13 1.73
C GLN A 763 38.19 -9.10 0.65
N ASP A 764 37.21 -8.67 -0.15
CA ASP A 764 36.73 -9.40 -1.31
C ASP A 764 35.95 -8.46 -2.24
N ARG A 765 35.55 -8.97 -3.39
CA ARG A 765 34.76 -8.27 -4.39
C ARG A 765 33.36 -8.83 -4.49
N VAL A 766 32.36 -7.97 -4.26
CA VAL A 766 30.95 -8.20 -4.61
C VAL A 766 30.83 -8.06 -6.13
N PRO A 767 30.35 -9.07 -6.87
CA PRO A 767 30.31 -9.03 -8.34
C PRO A 767 29.37 -7.98 -8.92
N ALA A 768 28.28 -7.68 -8.25
CA ALA A 768 27.31 -6.66 -8.63
C ALA A 768 26.77 -5.98 -7.37
N ALA A 769 26.87 -4.66 -7.33
CA ALA A 769 26.23 -3.84 -6.32
C ALA A 769 24.74 -3.62 -6.64
N MET A 770 23.99 -3.14 -5.68
CA MET A 770 22.58 -2.77 -5.85
C MET A 770 22.45 -1.55 -6.79
N SER A 771 21.41 -1.53 -7.63
CA SER A 771 21.14 -0.44 -8.57
C SER A 771 20.14 0.57 -8.01
N LEU A 772 19.05 0.13 -7.39
CA LEU A 772 17.97 0.97 -6.85
C LEU A 772 17.90 0.86 -5.33
N HIS A 773 17.29 -0.18 -4.81
CA HIS A 773 17.09 -0.46 -3.39
C HIS A 773 17.03 -1.98 -3.16
N PHE A 774 17.24 -2.42 -1.93
CA PHE A 774 17.11 -3.83 -1.57
C PHE A 774 15.68 -4.24 -1.31
N THR A 775 14.88 -3.34 -0.75
CA THR A 775 13.50 -3.62 -0.32
C THR A 775 12.70 -2.32 -0.24
N SER A 776 11.39 -2.42 -0.31
CA SER A 776 10.49 -1.29 -0.05
C SER A 776 9.99 -1.26 1.40
N ASN A 777 10.25 -2.28 2.22
CA ASN A 777 9.63 -2.45 3.53
C ASN A 777 10.57 -2.89 4.66
N ALA A 778 11.84 -3.20 4.43
CA ALA A 778 12.78 -3.53 5.50
C ALA A 778 13.57 -2.30 5.96
N THR A 779 14.36 -2.45 7.02
CA THR A 779 14.97 -1.32 7.74
C THR A 779 16.51 -1.37 7.75
N PHE A 780 17.09 -0.26 8.18
CA PHE A 780 18.48 -0.17 8.59
C PHE A 780 18.55 -0.16 10.11
N ASP A 781 19.37 -1.03 10.65
CA ASP A 781 19.51 -1.27 12.07
C ASP A 781 20.99 -1.28 12.49
N ILE A 782 21.25 -0.82 13.71
CA ILE A 782 22.56 -0.85 14.36
C ILE A 782 22.44 -1.59 15.68
N GLY A 783 23.18 -2.68 15.82
CA GLY A 783 23.25 -3.50 17.03
C GLY A 783 22.40 -4.75 17.00
N GLU A 784 21.51 -4.88 16.06
CA GLU A 784 20.68 -6.06 15.78
C GLU A 784 20.18 -6.04 14.33
N ASP A 785 19.50 -7.07 13.88
CA ASP A 785 18.89 -7.19 12.56
C ASP A 785 17.40 -7.50 12.76
N LEU A 786 16.58 -6.45 12.71
CA LEU A 786 15.14 -6.56 12.96
C LEU A 786 14.40 -7.17 11.76
N ASP A 787 13.24 -7.71 12.07
CA ASP A 787 12.33 -8.31 11.09
C ASP A 787 13.03 -9.45 10.30
N SER A 788 13.24 -9.31 9.01
CA SER A 788 13.81 -10.32 8.12
C SER A 788 15.35 -10.30 8.13
N PRO A 789 16.05 -11.32 8.67
CA PRO A 789 17.51 -11.28 8.81
C PRO A 789 18.23 -11.42 7.48
N VAL A 790 19.22 -10.58 7.22
CA VAL A 790 20.00 -10.57 5.98
C VAL A 790 20.78 -11.88 5.76
N SER A 791 21.34 -12.47 6.83
CA SER A 791 22.25 -13.61 6.73
C SER A 791 21.66 -14.91 7.23
N LEU A 792 21.88 -16.00 6.46
CA LEU A 792 21.60 -17.37 6.89
C LEU A 792 22.42 -17.80 8.13
N ASP A 793 23.56 -17.16 8.38
CA ASP A 793 24.44 -17.55 9.48
C ASP A 793 23.83 -17.33 10.87
N TYR A 794 22.89 -16.39 10.99
CA TYR A 794 22.15 -16.09 12.21
C TYR A 794 20.63 -16.06 12.06
N TYR A 795 20.11 -16.57 10.94
CA TYR A 795 18.67 -16.55 10.63
C TYR A 795 17.82 -17.09 11.78
N ASP A 796 18.19 -18.27 12.33
CA ASP A 796 17.47 -18.90 13.45
C ASP A 796 17.75 -18.24 14.81
N GLN A 797 18.57 -17.20 14.86
CA GLN A 797 18.96 -16.45 16.07
C GLN A 797 18.50 -14.98 16.01
N ALA A 798 17.84 -14.57 14.91
CA ALA A 798 17.37 -13.19 14.76
C ALA A 798 16.54 -12.75 15.98
N PRO A 799 16.65 -11.47 16.37
CA PRO A 799 17.41 -10.38 15.73
C PRO A 799 18.92 -10.39 15.96
N PHE A 800 19.46 -11.39 16.66
CA PHE A 800 20.86 -11.63 16.95
C PHE A 800 21.60 -10.39 17.47
N PRO A 801 21.16 -9.81 18.61
CA PRO A 801 21.71 -8.57 19.12
C PRO A 801 23.19 -8.71 19.51
N PHE A 802 23.98 -7.67 19.26
CA PHE A 802 25.37 -7.64 19.67
C PHE A 802 25.50 -7.65 21.20
N ASN A 803 26.19 -8.64 21.73
CA ASN A 803 26.31 -8.86 23.18
C ASN A 803 27.39 -7.99 23.84
N GLY A 804 28.12 -7.14 23.08
CA GLY A 804 28.97 -6.07 23.58
C GLY A 804 28.27 -4.72 23.62
N SER A 805 29.02 -3.62 23.59
CA SER A 805 28.43 -2.30 23.38
C SER A 805 28.92 -1.63 22.11
N ILE A 806 28.04 -0.91 21.45
CA ILE A 806 28.33 -0.10 20.27
C ILE A 806 28.29 1.36 20.71
N GLY A 807 29.42 2.03 20.54
CA GLY A 807 29.55 3.46 20.76
C GLY A 807 29.21 4.22 19.49
N LYS A 808 29.99 5.24 19.16
CA LYS A 808 29.76 6.07 17.99
C LYS A 808 29.91 5.28 16.70
N THR A 809 28.90 5.36 15.86
CA THR A 809 28.91 4.85 14.50
C THR A 809 28.85 6.02 13.51
N THR A 810 29.76 6.07 12.55
CA THR A 810 29.74 7.05 11.46
C THR A 810 29.69 6.34 10.12
N ILE A 811 28.89 6.86 9.22
CA ILE A 811 28.75 6.36 7.84
C ILE A 811 28.94 7.56 6.92
N SER A 812 29.84 7.46 5.96
CA SER A 812 30.08 8.52 5.00
C SER A 812 30.25 7.95 3.59
N TYR A 813 29.69 8.65 2.60
CA TYR A 813 29.94 8.30 1.21
C TYR A 813 31.36 8.71 0.80
N ARG A 814 31.93 7.90 -0.09
CA ARG A 814 33.26 8.13 -0.65
C ARG A 814 33.14 8.43 -2.15
N LYS A 815 33.99 9.34 -2.65
CA LYS A 815 34.05 9.68 -4.09
C LYS A 815 34.81 8.61 -4.87
#